data_7542ba893e3e46f2ec621361dbde2985
#
_entry.id   7542ba893e3e46f2ec621361dbde2985
#
_cell.length_a   1.000
_cell.length_b   1.000
_cell.length_c   1.000
_cell.angle_alpha   90.00
_cell.angle_beta   90.00
_cell.angle_gamma   90.00
#
_symmetry.space_group_name_H-M   'P 1'
#
loop_
_entity.id
_entity.type
_entity.pdbx_description
1 polymer ?
#
loop_
_entity_poly.entity_id
_entity_poly.type
_entity_poly.pdbx_seq_one_letter_code
_entity_poly.pdbx_strand_id
1 'polypeptide(L)'
;MKKLFLSVAAAILAFPVLADEGMWLLPLLKQQKFAEMQALGLRLSDQEVYSAEAPSLKDAVVRFGGGCTGEMISPDGLVLTNHHCGYSSIQRHSTLEHDYLTDGFWAMSRDKELPNPGLTVTFIDKIDDVTDYVRTELKKITDPNSMEFLSAKYLNGLAKAKVGEKFLQDNPGTEVEIKAFYGGNKYYMFTKKVYSDVRLVGAPPSSIGKFGADTDNWMWPRHTGDFSLFRVYADANGNPVPYSETNVPLRPKRWLKLSIKGVEENDYAMIMGFPGRTNKYYTSWEVAERRDIDNAVRINIRNLRQEAMLEEMLKDPQVRIQYASKYAGSTNAYKNAIGSNWAINKRNFEQVKNDEQNRLIAWSKKMCEPSYPEALLTLEQIVNDRKDLRFRSWMLDEALSRGIEFSKVPTDIETVCEALEGKDRSEQQKQVTQLERAFHRFADKDYAPMVDKKIAKVMLKEYRRLVAPKSQPAYFSVIDSKFKGDVDKFVDYLFDKSIYGSEKNFNAFKEHPSVKTLREDPMILFAQSVKDEKKALDKALADFDAGYAIAHRAYVKGLLAMYGDLASFPDANSTLRLTYGQVKGYSPRDCDYYGHQTTLDGVMEKEDSTNWEFVVSARLKELYQAGDFGPYKMPNGKMPVAFCATTHTTGGNSGSPVLNGQGELIGINFDRNWEGVGGDIQYLPDYQRSIIVDIRYVLFVIDKYAGAGYLLNEMEFSR
;
A
#
# COMPACT_ATOMS: atom_id res chain seq x y z
N MET A 1 51.51 53.57 12.81
CA MET A 1 50.14 53.30 12.35
C MET A 1 50.18 52.04 11.51
N LYS A 2 49.93 50.89 12.14
CA LYS A 2 49.83 49.58 11.44
C LYS A 2 48.37 49.22 11.37
N LYS A 3 47.81 49.14 10.16
CA LYS A 3 46.46 48.68 9.92
C LYS A 3 46.45 47.12 10.04
N LEU A 4 45.74 46.63 11.05
CA LEU A 4 45.48 45.22 11.22
C LEU A 4 44.29 44.83 10.31
N PHE A 5 44.54 44.06 9.27
CA PHE A 5 43.48 43.42 8.47
C PHE A 5 42.99 42.17 9.24
N LEU A 6 41.78 42.22 9.75
CA LEU A 6 41.08 41.07 10.30
C LEU A 6 40.42 40.34 9.10
N SER A 7 41.03 39.27 8.66
CA SER A 7 40.38 38.32 7.70
C SER A 7 39.48 37.43 8.52
N VAL A 8 38.16 37.66 8.46
CA VAL A 8 37.16 36.72 8.94
C VAL A 8 37.06 35.61 7.89
N ALA A 9 37.72 34.48 8.11
CA ALA A 9 37.50 33.27 7.38
C ALA A 9 36.13 32.70 7.82
N ALA A 10 35.10 32.86 7.01
CA ALA A 10 33.86 32.17 7.13
C ALA A 10 34.14 30.69 6.87
N ALA A 11 34.29 29.91 7.95
CA ALA A 11 34.27 28.47 7.86
C ALA A 11 32.85 28.06 7.45
N ILE A 12 32.64 27.81 6.18
CA ILE A 12 31.46 27.08 5.70
C ILE A 12 31.59 25.67 6.27
N LEU A 13 30.94 25.44 7.40
CA LEU A 13 30.67 24.09 7.87
C LEU A 13 29.77 23.44 6.82
N ALA A 14 30.37 22.67 5.91
CA ALA A 14 29.64 21.74 5.06
C ALA A 14 29.03 20.68 6.00
N PHE A 15 27.85 20.97 6.52
CA PHE A 15 26.99 19.89 7.01
C PHE A 15 26.75 18.95 5.83
N PRO A 16 26.92 17.63 5.97
CA PRO A 16 26.45 16.72 4.95
C PRO A 16 24.95 17.00 4.80
N VAL A 17 24.55 17.50 3.66
CA VAL A 17 23.16 17.69 3.29
C VAL A 17 22.57 16.29 3.20
N LEU A 18 21.86 15.86 4.24
CA LEU A 18 21.01 14.66 4.22
C LEU A 18 19.76 15.03 3.44
N ALA A 19 19.91 15.10 2.12
CA ALA A 19 18.93 15.67 1.21
C ALA A 19 17.70 14.78 0.95
N ASP A 20 17.76 13.51 1.29
CA ASP A 20 16.90 12.48 0.71
C ASP A 20 15.69 12.12 1.60
N GLU A 21 15.65 12.57 2.86
CA GLU A 21 14.56 12.25 3.77
C GLU A 21 13.33 13.15 3.54
N GLY A 22 12.17 12.54 3.34
CA GLY A 22 10.89 13.25 3.43
C GLY A 22 9.91 12.96 2.31
N MET A 23 8.62 13.02 2.69
CA MET A 23 7.46 12.98 1.80
C MET A 23 6.75 14.33 1.94
N TRP A 24 7.23 15.31 1.18
CA TRP A 24 6.95 16.72 1.38
C TRP A 24 5.58 17.13 0.83
N LEU A 25 4.93 18.07 1.50
CA LEU A 25 3.68 18.67 1.04
C LEU A 25 3.95 19.68 -0.07
N LEU A 26 3.31 19.54 -1.21
CA LEU A 26 3.53 20.37 -2.38
C LEU A 26 3.37 21.88 -2.13
N PRO A 27 2.34 22.38 -1.43
CA PRO A 27 2.20 23.81 -1.16
C PRO A 27 3.32 24.42 -0.30
N LEU A 28 4.05 23.59 0.44
CA LEU A 28 5.12 24.05 1.34
C LEU A 28 6.54 23.91 0.73
N LEU A 29 6.68 23.22 -0.40
CA LEU A 29 7.98 22.93 -1.03
C LEU A 29 8.86 24.15 -1.21
N LYS A 30 8.27 25.27 -1.70
CA LYS A 30 9.00 26.53 -1.94
C LYS A 30 9.76 27.01 -0.71
N GLN A 31 9.13 26.90 0.47
CA GLN A 31 9.69 27.40 1.73
C GLN A 31 10.58 26.36 2.39
N GLN A 32 10.33 25.08 2.17
CA GLN A 32 10.98 23.99 2.90
C GLN A 32 12.21 23.44 2.19
N LYS A 33 12.10 23.11 0.89
CA LYS A 33 13.08 22.26 0.21
C LYS A 33 13.48 22.71 -1.19
N PHE A 34 12.82 23.71 -1.77
CA PHE A 34 12.99 24.04 -3.17
C PHE A 34 14.44 24.43 -3.54
N ALA A 35 15.11 25.24 -2.71
CA ALA A 35 16.50 25.62 -2.93
C ALA A 35 17.47 24.42 -2.90
N GLU A 36 17.20 23.45 -2.03
CA GLU A 36 17.95 22.19 -1.93
C GLU A 36 17.73 21.32 -3.18
N MET A 37 16.49 21.19 -3.63
CA MET A 37 16.16 20.48 -4.87
C MET A 37 16.86 21.08 -6.09
N GLN A 38 16.91 22.43 -6.18
CA GLN A 38 17.64 23.14 -7.25
C GLN A 38 19.15 22.90 -7.19
N ALA A 39 19.72 22.89 -5.97
CA ALA A 39 21.14 22.59 -5.79
C ALA A 39 21.50 21.15 -6.22
N LEU A 40 20.58 20.20 -6.05
CA LEU A 40 20.74 18.80 -6.47
C LEU A 40 20.46 18.58 -7.97
N GLY A 41 19.86 19.54 -8.67
CA GLY A 41 19.67 19.40 -10.12
C GLY A 41 18.28 19.74 -10.66
N LEU A 42 17.31 20.12 -9.82
CA LEU A 42 16.00 20.59 -10.29
C LEU A 42 16.15 21.86 -11.13
N ARG A 43 15.52 21.89 -12.31
CA ARG A 43 15.55 23.01 -13.25
C ARG A 43 14.20 23.71 -13.44
N LEU A 44 13.13 23.14 -12.87
CA LEU A 44 11.79 23.73 -12.90
C LEU A 44 11.65 24.84 -11.87
N SER A 45 10.71 25.73 -12.07
CA SER A 45 10.22 26.68 -11.07
C SER A 45 9.28 26.00 -10.08
N ASP A 46 9.05 26.62 -8.94
CA ASP A 46 8.09 26.15 -7.93
C ASP A 46 6.66 26.02 -8.51
N GLN A 47 6.27 26.96 -9.39
CA GLN A 47 4.96 26.93 -10.04
C GLN A 47 4.81 25.79 -11.07
N GLU A 48 5.88 25.40 -11.75
CA GLU A 48 5.86 24.26 -12.66
C GLU A 48 5.76 22.93 -11.90
N VAL A 49 6.32 22.83 -10.70
CA VAL A 49 6.17 21.66 -9.82
C VAL A 49 4.77 21.62 -9.21
N TYR A 50 4.32 22.71 -8.61
CA TYR A 50 3.00 22.83 -8.01
C TYR A 50 2.42 24.22 -8.20
N SER A 51 1.23 24.28 -8.82
CA SER A 51 0.37 25.45 -8.86
C SER A 51 -1.08 25.07 -8.53
N ALA A 52 -1.76 25.95 -7.77
CA ALA A 52 -3.19 25.82 -7.53
C ALA A 52 -4.03 26.43 -8.68
N GLU A 53 -3.42 27.29 -9.51
CA GLU A 53 -4.14 28.12 -10.50
C GLU A 53 -3.75 27.80 -11.96
N ALA A 54 -2.54 27.30 -12.19
CA ALA A 54 -2.03 26.98 -13.52
C ALA A 54 -1.69 25.48 -13.63
N PRO A 55 -1.68 24.91 -14.85
CA PRO A 55 -1.19 23.55 -15.06
C PRO A 55 0.24 23.36 -14.55
N SER A 56 0.46 22.31 -13.76
CA SER A 56 1.75 21.98 -13.15
C SER A 56 1.97 20.46 -13.16
N LEU A 57 3.11 19.97 -12.68
CA LEU A 57 3.37 18.53 -12.63
C LEU A 57 2.29 17.75 -11.87
N LYS A 58 1.67 18.34 -10.83
CA LYS A 58 0.59 17.68 -10.08
C LYS A 58 -0.59 17.24 -10.96
N ASP A 59 -0.85 17.97 -12.05
CA ASP A 59 -2.00 17.69 -12.94
C ASP A 59 -1.75 16.49 -13.87
N ALA A 60 -0.51 16.00 -13.93
CA ALA A 60 -0.16 14.79 -14.62
C ALA A 60 -0.12 13.55 -13.68
N VAL A 61 -0.19 13.74 -12.36
CA VAL A 61 -0.07 12.66 -11.38
C VAL A 61 -1.44 12.37 -10.76
N VAL A 62 -1.84 11.11 -10.80
CA VAL A 62 -3.17 10.69 -10.39
C VAL A 62 -3.11 9.59 -9.34
N ARG A 63 -4.09 9.58 -8.44
CA ARG A 63 -4.34 8.39 -7.62
C ARG A 63 -5.05 7.36 -8.47
N PHE A 64 -4.46 6.19 -8.58
CA PHE A 64 -4.98 5.07 -9.37
C PHE A 64 -5.65 4.04 -8.44
N GLY A 65 -6.95 3.85 -8.62
CA GLY A 65 -7.73 2.98 -7.76
C GLY A 65 -7.65 3.34 -6.27
N GLY A 66 -7.66 2.33 -5.41
CA GLY A 66 -7.70 2.52 -3.95
C GLY A 66 -6.35 2.79 -3.28
N GLY A 67 -5.22 2.47 -3.92
CA GLY A 67 -3.93 2.44 -3.19
C GLY A 67 -2.67 2.64 -4.03
N CYS A 68 -2.79 2.95 -5.31
CA CYS A 68 -1.64 3.19 -6.19
C CYS A 68 -1.62 4.64 -6.72
N THR A 69 -0.55 4.96 -7.41
CA THR A 69 -0.36 6.17 -8.19
C THR A 69 -0.30 5.81 -9.68
N GLY A 70 -0.56 6.76 -10.54
CA GLY A 70 -0.33 6.68 -11.98
C GLY A 70 -0.01 8.06 -12.54
N GLU A 71 0.43 8.10 -13.79
CA GLU A 71 0.74 9.36 -14.48
C GLU A 71 0.16 9.42 -15.88
N MET A 72 -0.25 10.62 -16.27
CA MET A 72 -0.67 10.92 -17.62
C MET A 72 0.55 11.05 -18.52
N ILE A 73 0.61 10.24 -19.59
CA ILE A 73 1.75 10.20 -20.53
C ILE A 73 1.35 10.61 -21.95
N SER A 74 0.10 11.00 -22.18
CA SER A 74 -0.35 11.51 -23.45
C SER A 74 -1.45 12.56 -23.31
N PRO A 75 -1.66 13.41 -24.34
CA PRO A 75 -2.78 14.36 -24.38
C PRO A 75 -4.13 13.66 -24.53
N ASP A 76 -4.16 12.35 -24.81
CA ASP A 76 -5.37 11.53 -25.05
C ASP A 76 -5.69 10.61 -23.88
N GLY A 77 -5.37 11.02 -22.64
CA GLY A 77 -5.80 10.35 -21.41
C GLY A 77 -5.10 9.04 -21.12
N LEU A 78 -3.96 8.73 -21.76
CA LEU A 78 -3.20 7.51 -21.48
C LEU A 78 -2.49 7.61 -20.13
N VAL A 79 -2.75 6.62 -19.27
CA VAL A 79 -2.19 6.51 -17.92
C VAL A 79 -1.19 5.36 -17.89
N LEU A 80 -0.02 5.63 -17.34
CA LEU A 80 0.98 4.62 -16.99
C LEU A 80 0.92 4.37 -15.49
N THR A 81 0.97 3.10 -15.08
CA THR A 81 1.06 2.66 -13.68
C THR A 81 1.73 1.29 -13.61
N ASN A 82 1.84 0.69 -12.43
CA ASN A 82 2.44 -0.64 -12.30
C ASN A 82 1.53 -1.77 -12.78
N HIS A 83 2.15 -2.90 -13.18
CA HIS A 83 1.46 -4.14 -13.47
C HIS A 83 0.70 -4.67 -12.25
N HIS A 84 1.33 -4.66 -11.07
CA HIS A 84 0.67 -5.09 -9.85
C HIS A 84 -0.49 -4.18 -9.43
N CYS A 85 -0.49 -2.88 -9.78
CA CYS A 85 -1.62 -1.98 -9.58
C CYS A 85 -2.79 -2.31 -10.52
N GLY A 86 -2.50 -2.73 -11.76
CA GLY A 86 -3.47 -3.19 -12.75
C GLY A 86 -3.89 -4.66 -12.61
N TYR A 87 -3.24 -5.42 -11.74
CA TYR A 87 -3.35 -6.89 -11.70
C TYR A 87 -4.80 -7.40 -11.62
N SER A 88 -5.61 -6.84 -10.73
CA SER A 88 -7.02 -7.23 -10.58
C SER A 88 -7.86 -6.93 -11.83
N SER A 89 -7.53 -5.88 -12.57
CA SER A 89 -8.18 -5.54 -13.83
C SER A 89 -7.78 -6.54 -14.92
N ILE A 90 -6.49 -6.85 -15.05
CA ILE A 90 -5.98 -7.85 -15.99
C ILE A 90 -6.60 -9.22 -15.71
N GLN A 91 -6.62 -9.64 -14.43
CA GLN A 91 -7.20 -10.91 -14.00
C GLN A 91 -8.71 -11.00 -14.29
N ARG A 92 -9.45 -9.91 -14.10
CA ARG A 92 -10.90 -9.85 -14.36
C ARG A 92 -11.24 -10.17 -15.82
N HIS A 93 -10.41 -9.70 -16.74
CA HIS A 93 -10.56 -9.91 -18.17
C HIS A 93 -9.94 -11.22 -18.66
N SER A 94 -9.15 -11.92 -17.84
CA SER A 94 -8.57 -13.21 -18.19
C SER A 94 -9.62 -14.32 -18.15
N THR A 95 -9.60 -15.19 -19.16
CA THR A 95 -10.42 -16.40 -19.27
C THR A 95 -9.52 -17.59 -19.61
N LEU A 96 -10.06 -18.80 -19.63
CA LEU A 96 -9.31 -19.98 -20.08
C LEU A 96 -8.90 -19.91 -21.56
N GLU A 97 -9.63 -19.14 -22.39
CA GLU A 97 -9.33 -18.94 -23.80
C GLU A 97 -8.37 -17.75 -24.03
N HIS A 98 -8.35 -16.81 -23.10
CA HIS A 98 -7.56 -15.58 -23.14
C HIS A 98 -6.95 -15.31 -21.77
N ASP A 99 -5.82 -15.92 -21.48
CA ASP A 99 -5.10 -15.71 -20.22
C ASP A 99 -4.18 -14.48 -20.29
N TYR A 100 -4.77 -13.29 -20.11
CA TYR A 100 -4.03 -12.02 -20.16
C TYR A 100 -2.96 -11.85 -19.06
N LEU A 101 -3.04 -12.64 -17.99
CA LEU A 101 -1.96 -12.66 -16.99
C LEU A 101 -0.71 -13.38 -17.52
N THR A 102 -0.92 -14.49 -18.27
CA THR A 102 0.18 -15.30 -18.84
C THR A 102 0.68 -14.73 -20.16
N ASP A 103 -0.23 -14.27 -21.04
CA ASP A 103 0.10 -13.87 -22.42
C ASP A 103 0.32 -12.37 -22.57
N GLY A 104 -0.13 -11.57 -21.59
CA GLY A 104 -0.25 -10.12 -21.70
C GLY A 104 -1.51 -9.71 -22.47
N PHE A 105 -1.80 -8.42 -22.47
CA PHE A 105 -2.90 -7.80 -23.20
C PHE A 105 -2.47 -6.50 -23.87
N TRP A 106 -2.85 -6.31 -25.13
CA TRP A 106 -2.59 -5.06 -25.86
C TRP A 106 -3.80 -4.76 -26.76
N ALA A 107 -4.49 -3.67 -26.45
CA ALA A 107 -5.56 -3.15 -27.30
C ALA A 107 -4.95 -2.51 -28.54
N MET A 108 -5.05 -3.17 -29.68
CA MET A 108 -4.45 -2.69 -30.95
C MET A 108 -5.22 -1.52 -31.58
N SER A 109 -6.33 -1.11 -30.96
CA SER A 109 -7.12 0.07 -31.32
C SER A 109 -7.99 0.49 -30.12
N ARG A 110 -8.49 1.74 -30.12
CA ARG A 110 -9.28 2.29 -29.00
C ARG A 110 -10.58 1.54 -28.72
N ASP A 111 -11.21 0.96 -29.71
CA ASP A 111 -12.42 0.14 -29.57
C ASP A 111 -12.16 -1.21 -28.90
N LYS A 112 -10.90 -1.62 -28.76
CA LYS A 112 -10.47 -2.84 -28.07
C LYS A 112 -10.04 -2.60 -26.62
N GLU A 113 -10.02 -1.36 -26.15
CA GLU A 113 -9.73 -1.05 -24.77
C GLU A 113 -10.83 -1.55 -23.82
N LEU A 114 -10.45 -2.25 -22.76
CA LEU A 114 -11.39 -3.00 -21.92
C LEU A 114 -11.85 -2.17 -20.70
N PRO A 115 -13.17 -1.95 -20.52
CA PRO A 115 -13.68 -1.16 -19.39
C PRO A 115 -13.50 -1.88 -18.05
N ASN A 116 -13.20 -1.11 -16.99
CA ASN A 116 -12.99 -1.63 -15.64
C ASN A 116 -14.00 -1.03 -14.65
N PRO A 117 -15.21 -1.61 -14.52
CA PRO A 117 -16.20 -1.14 -13.57
C PRO A 117 -15.67 -1.11 -12.13
N GLY A 118 -15.81 0.04 -11.46
CA GLY A 118 -15.33 0.26 -10.11
C GLY A 118 -13.88 0.74 -9.96
N LEU A 119 -13.10 0.75 -11.05
CA LEU A 119 -11.79 1.41 -11.07
C LEU A 119 -11.98 2.92 -11.25
N THR A 120 -11.23 3.71 -10.47
CA THR A 120 -11.25 5.17 -10.54
C THR A 120 -9.87 5.75 -10.70
N VAL A 121 -9.81 6.89 -11.36
CA VAL A 121 -8.61 7.74 -11.44
C VAL A 121 -8.97 9.11 -10.86
N THR A 122 -8.17 9.58 -9.88
CA THR A 122 -8.44 10.80 -9.14
C THR A 122 -7.32 11.82 -9.35
N PHE A 123 -7.68 13.00 -9.84
CA PHE A 123 -6.80 14.17 -9.94
C PHE A 123 -6.94 15.05 -8.70
N ILE A 124 -5.85 15.69 -8.29
CA ILE A 124 -5.86 16.74 -7.26
C ILE A 124 -5.88 18.10 -7.96
N ASP A 125 -6.99 18.80 -7.85
CA ASP A 125 -7.10 20.15 -8.41
C ASP A 125 -6.42 21.17 -7.51
N LYS A 126 -6.66 21.12 -6.19
CA LYS A 126 -6.15 22.12 -5.25
C LYS A 126 -5.90 21.52 -3.86
N ILE A 127 -4.91 22.09 -3.16
CA ILE A 127 -4.57 21.79 -1.77
C ILE A 127 -4.54 23.12 -1.01
N ASP A 128 -5.46 23.30 -0.05
CA ASP A 128 -5.59 24.51 0.77
C ASP A 128 -5.22 24.22 2.23
N ASP A 129 -4.44 25.08 2.88
CA ASP A 129 -4.29 25.07 4.33
C ASP A 129 -5.59 25.60 4.97
N VAL A 130 -6.26 24.76 5.75
CA VAL A 130 -7.51 25.07 6.44
C VAL A 130 -7.36 24.91 7.96
N THR A 131 -6.15 24.97 8.45
CA THR A 131 -5.80 24.73 9.87
C THR A 131 -6.60 25.63 10.80
N ASP A 132 -6.65 26.93 10.53
CA ASP A 132 -7.33 27.89 11.42
C ASP A 132 -8.86 27.73 11.36
N TYR A 133 -9.41 27.39 10.19
CA TYR A 133 -10.83 27.07 10.06
C TYR A 133 -11.20 25.85 10.91
N VAL A 134 -10.46 24.76 10.76
CA VAL A 134 -10.74 23.53 11.54
C VAL A 134 -10.53 23.74 13.02
N ARG A 135 -9.47 24.46 13.43
CA ARG A 135 -9.26 24.81 14.84
C ARG A 135 -10.40 25.63 15.44
N THR A 136 -10.98 26.52 14.66
CA THR A 136 -12.13 27.32 15.08
C THR A 136 -13.36 26.45 15.31
N GLU A 137 -13.62 25.50 14.41
CA GLU A 137 -14.73 24.55 14.54
C GLU A 137 -14.53 23.57 15.72
N LEU A 138 -13.31 23.07 15.92
CA LEU A 138 -12.97 22.18 17.03
C LEU A 138 -13.14 22.85 18.41
N LYS A 139 -12.96 24.18 18.54
CA LYS A 139 -13.22 24.91 19.80
C LYS A 139 -14.69 24.88 20.23
N LYS A 140 -15.60 24.56 19.34
CA LYS A 140 -17.06 24.44 19.67
C LYS A 140 -17.37 23.10 20.35
N ILE A 141 -16.44 22.14 20.34
CA ILE A 141 -16.59 20.83 20.94
C ILE A 141 -16.20 20.93 22.41
N THR A 142 -17.11 20.56 23.29
CA THR A 142 -16.94 20.69 24.75
C THR A 142 -16.40 19.42 25.41
N ASP A 143 -16.49 18.26 24.73
CA ASP A 143 -15.96 17.00 25.26
C ASP A 143 -14.41 17.00 25.19
N PRO A 144 -13.69 16.96 26.33
CA PRO A 144 -12.24 16.97 26.36
C PRO A 144 -11.62 15.67 25.78
N ASN A 145 -12.37 14.57 25.70
CA ASN A 145 -11.93 13.30 25.16
C ASN A 145 -12.33 13.13 23.67
N SER A 146 -12.85 14.18 23.04
CA SER A 146 -13.25 14.11 21.64
C SER A 146 -12.07 13.85 20.72
N MET A 147 -12.24 12.89 19.79
CA MET A 147 -11.29 12.58 18.71
C MET A 147 -11.71 13.20 17.37
N GLU A 148 -12.66 14.13 17.35
CA GLU A 148 -13.14 14.76 16.12
C GLU A 148 -12.02 15.43 15.31
N PHE A 149 -10.93 15.84 15.97
CA PHE A 149 -9.74 16.38 15.32
C PHE A 149 -9.02 15.38 14.38
N LEU A 150 -9.34 14.07 14.47
CA LEU A 150 -8.85 13.01 13.56
C LEU A 150 -10.00 12.32 12.81
N SER A 151 -11.25 12.60 13.17
CA SER A 151 -12.44 11.95 12.59
C SER A 151 -12.61 12.33 11.13
N ALA A 152 -12.44 11.36 10.23
CA ALA A 152 -12.64 11.58 8.80
C ALA A 152 -14.10 12.04 8.49
N LYS A 153 -15.08 11.50 9.22
CA LYS A 153 -16.50 11.88 9.07
C LYS A 153 -16.70 13.35 9.42
N TYR A 154 -16.18 13.80 10.55
CA TYR A 154 -16.29 15.19 11.00
C TYR A 154 -15.56 16.14 10.04
N LEU A 155 -14.29 15.85 9.75
CA LEU A 155 -13.46 16.68 8.87
C LEU A 155 -14.03 16.80 7.45
N ASN A 156 -14.57 15.70 6.89
CA ASN A 156 -15.22 15.74 5.58
C ASN A 156 -16.56 16.49 5.62
N GLY A 157 -17.26 16.46 6.76
CA GLY A 157 -18.41 17.36 7.00
C GLY A 157 -18.02 18.82 6.93
N LEU A 158 -16.92 19.20 7.59
CA LEU A 158 -16.36 20.56 7.54
C LEU A 158 -15.91 20.96 6.12
N ALA A 159 -15.31 20.03 5.36
CA ALA A 159 -14.92 20.29 3.98
C ALA A 159 -16.12 20.66 3.10
N LYS A 160 -17.19 19.86 3.18
CA LYS A 160 -18.45 20.11 2.43
C LYS A 160 -19.11 21.43 2.87
N ALA A 161 -19.17 21.70 4.17
CA ALA A 161 -19.71 22.95 4.69
C ALA A 161 -18.93 24.18 4.21
N LYS A 162 -17.59 24.06 4.11
CA LYS A 162 -16.71 25.16 3.67
C LYS A 162 -16.92 25.54 2.20
N VAL A 163 -17.08 24.56 1.30
CA VAL A 163 -17.29 24.84 -0.13
C VAL A 163 -18.76 25.11 -0.48
N GLY A 164 -19.69 24.54 0.28
CA GLY A 164 -21.14 24.64 0.08
C GLY A 164 -21.69 23.68 -0.98
N GLU A 165 -22.96 23.33 -0.87
CA GLU A 165 -23.62 22.37 -1.77
C GLU A 165 -23.69 22.88 -3.22
N LYS A 166 -23.90 24.19 -3.41
CA LYS A 166 -23.94 24.78 -4.74
C LYS A 166 -22.64 24.55 -5.51
N PHE A 167 -21.49 24.70 -4.86
CA PHE A 167 -20.19 24.45 -5.52
C PHE A 167 -20.10 23.00 -6.02
N LEU A 168 -20.54 22.02 -5.22
CA LEU A 168 -20.50 20.61 -5.61
C LEU A 168 -21.48 20.28 -6.74
N GLN A 169 -22.65 20.91 -6.75
CA GLN A 169 -23.63 20.76 -7.84
C GLN A 169 -23.13 21.37 -9.15
N ASP A 170 -22.50 22.54 -9.09
CA ASP A 170 -21.97 23.25 -10.27
C ASP A 170 -20.70 22.57 -10.84
N ASN A 171 -20.05 21.69 -10.06
CA ASN A 171 -18.81 20.99 -10.44
C ASN A 171 -18.95 19.46 -10.32
N PRO A 172 -19.67 18.80 -11.23
CA PRO A 172 -19.90 17.36 -11.17
C PRO A 172 -18.59 16.57 -11.17
N GLY A 173 -18.56 15.48 -10.39
CA GLY A 173 -17.37 14.64 -10.19
C GLY A 173 -16.30 15.24 -9.30
N THR A 174 -16.55 16.44 -8.73
CA THR A 174 -15.66 17.05 -7.75
C THR A 174 -15.97 16.55 -6.34
N GLU A 175 -14.93 16.15 -5.62
CA GLU A 175 -15.00 15.80 -4.21
C GLU A 175 -14.06 16.69 -3.40
N VAL A 176 -14.43 16.91 -2.13
CA VAL A 176 -13.59 17.63 -1.17
C VAL A 176 -13.39 16.80 0.08
N GLU A 177 -12.17 16.80 0.60
CA GLU A 177 -11.85 16.16 1.87
C GLU A 177 -10.85 17.01 2.66
N ILE A 178 -10.99 17.02 3.99
CA ILE A 178 -9.97 17.57 4.90
C ILE A 178 -9.24 16.40 5.55
N LYS A 179 -7.91 16.43 5.50
CA LYS A 179 -7.03 15.49 6.17
C LYS A 179 -6.30 16.16 7.33
N ALA A 180 -6.15 15.41 8.42
CA ALA A 180 -5.32 15.78 9.52
C ALA A 180 -3.85 15.42 9.23
N PHE A 181 -2.94 16.31 9.62
CA PHE A 181 -1.50 16.17 9.49
C PHE A 181 -0.83 16.42 10.84
N TYR A 182 0.36 15.86 11.04
CA TYR A 182 1.13 16.02 12.27
C TYR A 182 0.29 15.68 13.52
N GLY A 183 -0.37 14.51 13.49
CA GLY A 183 -1.21 14.08 14.61
C GLY A 183 -2.43 14.98 14.89
N GLY A 184 -2.94 15.72 13.89
CA GLY A 184 -4.06 16.65 14.04
C GLY A 184 -3.64 18.07 14.48
N ASN A 185 -2.38 18.43 14.28
CA ASN A 185 -1.89 19.78 14.54
C ASN A 185 -2.06 20.72 13.34
N LYS A 186 -2.15 20.19 12.11
CA LYS A 186 -2.44 20.95 10.88
C LYS A 186 -3.47 20.22 10.04
N TYR A 187 -4.15 20.95 9.16
CA TYR A 187 -5.22 20.45 8.32
C TYR A 187 -5.14 21.02 6.92
N TYR A 188 -5.20 20.14 5.92
CA TYR A 188 -5.25 20.55 4.51
C TYR A 188 -6.51 20.01 3.86
N MET A 189 -7.16 20.85 3.05
CA MET A 189 -8.30 20.48 2.25
C MET A 189 -7.85 20.18 0.83
N PHE A 190 -8.28 19.03 0.33
CA PHE A 190 -8.01 18.56 -1.03
C PHE A 190 -9.29 18.67 -1.85
N THR A 191 -9.26 19.43 -2.93
CA THR A 191 -10.27 19.41 -3.97
C THR A 191 -9.83 18.44 -5.04
N LYS A 192 -10.67 17.46 -5.37
CA LYS A 192 -10.34 16.32 -6.22
C LYS A 192 -11.36 16.16 -7.33
N LYS A 193 -10.93 15.64 -8.49
CA LYS A 193 -11.82 15.23 -9.57
C LYS A 193 -11.66 13.75 -9.84
N VAL A 194 -12.77 12.98 -9.81
CA VAL A 194 -12.79 11.52 -9.83
C VAL A 194 -13.44 11.04 -11.11
N TYR A 195 -12.67 10.29 -11.92
CA TYR A 195 -13.13 9.66 -13.16
C TYR A 195 -13.32 8.17 -12.95
N SER A 196 -14.42 7.61 -13.48
CA SER A 196 -14.81 6.21 -13.31
C SER A 196 -14.88 5.40 -14.61
N ASP A 197 -14.77 6.02 -15.80
CA ASP A 197 -14.55 5.29 -17.05
C ASP A 197 -13.05 5.18 -17.30
N VAL A 198 -12.47 4.06 -16.82
CA VAL A 198 -11.05 3.75 -16.93
C VAL A 198 -10.90 2.40 -17.63
N ARG A 199 -10.20 2.40 -18.77
CA ARG A 199 -10.10 1.21 -19.63
C ARG A 199 -8.67 0.69 -19.67
N LEU A 200 -8.51 -0.65 -19.66
CA LEU A 200 -7.21 -1.32 -19.83
C LEU A 200 -6.78 -1.21 -21.29
N VAL A 201 -5.58 -0.68 -21.52
CA VAL A 201 -4.98 -0.48 -22.85
C VAL A 201 -3.89 -1.51 -23.12
N GLY A 202 -3.05 -1.78 -22.12
CA GLY A 202 -1.98 -2.74 -22.29
C GLY A 202 -1.34 -3.17 -20.97
N ALA A 203 -0.89 -4.42 -20.96
CA ALA A 203 -0.10 -4.96 -19.87
C ALA A 203 0.81 -6.06 -20.43
N PRO A 204 2.10 -6.10 -20.06
CA PRO A 204 2.97 -7.21 -20.40
C PRO A 204 2.52 -8.49 -19.69
N PRO A 205 2.93 -9.67 -20.19
CA PRO A 205 2.73 -10.92 -19.47
C PRO A 205 3.42 -10.90 -18.09
N SER A 206 2.92 -11.72 -17.17
CA SER A 206 3.51 -11.82 -15.82
C SER A 206 4.99 -12.21 -15.83
N SER A 207 5.46 -12.91 -16.87
CA SER A 207 6.88 -13.21 -17.09
C SER A 207 7.76 -11.97 -17.34
N ILE A 208 7.16 -10.79 -17.58
CA ILE A 208 7.82 -9.49 -17.61
C ILE A 208 7.34 -8.63 -16.43
N GLY A 209 6.01 -8.44 -16.30
CA GLY A 209 5.39 -7.55 -15.31
C GLY A 209 5.55 -8.01 -13.86
N LYS A 210 5.84 -9.30 -13.65
CA LYS A 210 6.03 -9.91 -12.33
C LYS A 210 7.24 -10.87 -12.29
N PHE A 211 8.25 -10.65 -13.14
CA PHE A 211 9.46 -11.47 -13.16
C PHE A 211 10.16 -11.45 -11.80
N GLY A 212 10.53 -12.62 -11.29
CA GLY A 212 11.10 -12.81 -9.96
C GLY A 212 10.07 -12.84 -8.82
N ALA A 213 8.80 -12.56 -9.10
CA ALA A 213 7.63 -12.70 -8.22
C ALA A 213 7.93 -12.48 -6.72
N ASP A 214 7.65 -13.50 -5.86
CA ASP A 214 7.87 -13.39 -4.41
C ASP A 214 9.35 -13.52 -4.03
N THR A 215 10.17 -14.23 -4.82
CA THR A 215 11.60 -14.39 -4.55
C THR A 215 12.31 -13.04 -4.59
N ASP A 216 12.04 -12.22 -5.61
CA ASP A 216 12.66 -10.90 -5.78
C ASP A 216 11.89 -9.78 -5.09
N ASN A 217 10.74 -10.03 -4.49
CA ASN A 217 9.95 -9.01 -3.81
C ASN A 217 10.73 -8.35 -2.67
N TRP A 218 10.81 -7.01 -2.65
CA TRP A 218 11.66 -6.19 -1.79
C TRP A 218 13.17 -6.32 -2.04
N MET A 219 13.59 -7.02 -3.07
CA MET A 219 15.02 -7.28 -3.29
C MET A 219 15.61 -6.37 -4.37
N TRP A 220 16.87 -6.01 -4.20
CA TRP A 220 17.71 -5.42 -5.21
C TRP A 220 19.00 -6.28 -5.32
N PRO A 221 19.54 -6.59 -6.51
CA PRO A 221 19.14 -6.15 -7.86
C PRO A 221 17.82 -6.74 -8.37
N ARG A 222 16.99 -5.89 -9.01
CA ARG A 222 15.65 -6.23 -9.51
C ARG A 222 15.58 -6.19 -11.03
N HIS A 223 14.83 -7.13 -11.65
CA HIS A 223 14.77 -7.28 -13.10
C HIS A 223 13.31 -7.34 -13.63
N THR A 224 12.39 -6.71 -12.95
CA THR A 224 10.95 -6.75 -13.23
C THR A 224 10.52 -5.54 -14.06
N GLY A 225 9.76 -5.77 -15.14
CA GLY A 225 9.11 -4.74 -15.92
C GLY A 225 7.69 -4.44 -15.41
N ASP A 226 7.57 -3.99 -14.19
CA ASP A 226 6.29 -3.80 -13.48
C ASP A 226 5.55 -2.55 -13.96
N PHE A 227 4.87 -2.65 -15.10
CA PHE A 227 4.05 -1.56 -15.66
C PHE A 227 2.77 -2.07 -16.33
N SER A 228 1.77 -1.20 -16.44
CA SER A 228 0.55 -1.38 -17.21
C SER A 228 -0.01 -0.04 -17.70
N LEU A 229 -0.77 -0.08 -18.76
CA LEU A 229 -1.37 1.09 -19.41
C LEU A 229 -2.89 1.05 -19.30
N PHE A 230 -3.45 2.19 -18.93
CA PHE A 230 -4.89 2.44 -18.91
C PHE A 230 -5.21 3.73 -19.65
N ARG A 231 -6.50 3.97 -19.94
CA ARG A 231 -6.96 5.25 -20.48
C ARG A 231 -8.17 5.73 -19.71
N VAL A 232 -8.16 7.03 -19.39
CA VAL A 232 -9.30 7.71 -18.78
C VAL A 232 -10.19 8.27 -19.86
N TYR A 233 -11.49 8.04 -19.74
CA TYR A 233 -12.54 8.55 -20.60
C TYR A 233 -13.43 9.53 -19.85
N ALA A 234 -14.04 10.45 -20.59
CA ALA A 234 -14.91 11.51 -20.10
C ALA A 234 -16.04 11.77 -21.13
N ASP A 235 -17.00 12.63 -20.78
CA ASP A 235 -17.93 13.17 -21.77
C ASP A 235 -17.20 14.13 -22.74
N ALA A 236 -17.88 14.60 -23.77
CA ALA A 236 -17.31 15.51 -24.77
C ALA A 236 -16.84 16.85 -24.17
N ASN A 237 -17.27 17.21 -22.97
CA ASN A 237 -16.88 18.43 -22.27
C ASN A 237 -15.76 18.18 -21.24
N GLY A 238 -15.26 16.96 -21.12
CA GLY A 238 -14.23 16.55 -20.17
C GLY A 238 -14.75 16.29 -18.75
N ASN A 239 -16.07 16.15 -18.55
CA ASN A 239 -16.62 15.86 -17.25
C ASN A 239 -16.54 14.36 -16.92
N PRO A 240 -16.33 14.02 -15.63
CA PRO A 240 -16.42 12.65 -15.17
C PRO A 240 -17.83 12.08 -15.33
N VAL A 241 -17.94 10.95 -15.99
CA VAL A 241 -19.19 10.22 -16.22
C VAL A 241 -18.97 8.73 -16.07
N PRO A 242 -20.00 7.92 -15.77
CA PRO A 242 -19.92 6.47 -15.86
C PRO A 242 -19.56 6.00 -17.26
N TYR A 243 -19.12 4.73 -17.37
CA TYR A 243 -18.81 4.11 -18.65
C TYR A 243 -19.95 4.28 -19.67
N SER A 244 -19.58 4.73 -20.87
CA SER A 244 -20.46 4.77 -22.05
C SER A 244 -19.61 4.57 -23.31
N GLU A 245 -20.16 3.92 -24.34
CA GLU A 245 -19.50 3.79 -25.65
C GLU A 245 -19.31 5.15 -26.35
N THR A 246 -20.09 6.15 -25.96
CA THR A 246 -20.00 7.52 -26.50
C THR A 246 -18.96 8.41 -25.80
N ASN A 247 -18.37 7.92 -24.70
CA ASN A 247 -17.32 8.68 -24.02
C ASN A 247 -16.06 8.78 -24.89
N VAL A 248 -15.36 9.88 -24.73
CA VAL A 248 -14.11 10.18 -25.47
C VAL A 248 -12.92 10.17 -24.52
N PRO A 249 -11.69 9.93 -25.01
CA PRO A 249 -10.50 10.04 -24.21
C PRO A 249 -10.42 11.41 -23.52
N LEU A 250 -10.08 11.40 -22.22
CA LEU A 250 -9.87 12.61 -21.44
C LEU A 250 -8.72 13.43 -22.04
N ARG A 251 -8.91 14.74 -22.13
CA ARG A 251 -7.84 15.71 -22.39
C ARG A 251 -7.34 16.26 -21.04
N PRO A 252 -6.24 15.71 -20.47
CA PRO A 252 -5.74 16.17 -19.19
C PRO A 252 -5.15 17.58 -19.30
N LYS A 253 -5.11 18.30 -18.17
CA LYS A 253 -4.49 19.65 -18.11
C LYS A 253 -2.98 19.59 -18.38
N ARG A 254 -2.33 18.46 -18.06
CA ARG A 254 -0.91 18.19 -18.27
C ARG A 254 -0.65 16.70 -18.43
N TRP A 255 0.39 16.35 -19.20
CA TRP A 255 0.97 15.01 -19.30
C TRP A 255 2.49 15.12 -19.24
N LEU A 256 3.16 14.01 -18.97
CA LEU A 256 4.61 13.94 -18.83
C LEU A 256 5.27 13.63 -20.17
N LYS A 257 6.36 14.35 -20.44
CA LYS A 257 7.28 14.07 -21.53
C LYS A 257 8.22 12.94 -21.11
N LEU A 258 8.46 11.94 -21.96
CA LEU A 258 9.29 10.78 -21.66
C LEU A 258 10.74 11.03 -22.09
N SER A 259 11.68 10.74 -21.22
CA SER A 259 13.11 10.90 -21.53
C SER A 259 13.75 9.54 -21.83
N ILE A 260 14.25 9.37 -23.05
CA ILE A 260 15.01 8.18 -23.46
C ILE A 260 16.53 8.34 -23.31
N LYS A 261 17.00 9.43 -22.72
CA LYS A 261 18.44 9.70 -22.48
C LYS A 261 19.07 8.69 -21.53
N GLY A 262 18.26 8.12 -20.63
CA GLY A 262 18.71 7.23 -19.57
C GLY A 262 19.08 7.97 -18.30
N VAL A 263 19.68 7.22 -17.37
CA VAL A 263 20.10 7.70 -16.05
C VAL A 263 21.54 7.30 -15.78
N GLU A 264 22.25 8.15 -15.03
CA GLU A 264 23.59 7.88 -14.53
C GLU A 264 23.63 8.01 -13.01
N GLU A 265 24.67 7.51 -12.40
CA GLU A 265 24.84 7.61 -10.94
C GLU A 265 24.99 9.09 -10.52
N ASN A 266 24.26 9.48 -9.49
CA ASN A 266 24.11 10.83 -8.94
C ASN A 266 23.20 11.78 -9.76
N ASP A 267 22.53 11.31 -10.80
CA ASP A 267 21.48 12.09 -11.44
C ASP A 267 20.36 12.42 -10.45
N TYR A 268 19.82 13.63 -10.57
CA TYR A 268 18.67 14.07 -9.79
C TYR A 268 17.44 13.24 -10.16
N ALA A 269 16.74 12.78 -9.13
CA ALA A 269 15.47 12.08 -9.27
C ALA A 269 14.44 12.60 -8.25
N MET A 270 13.21 12.83 -8.69
CA MET A 270 12.09 13.10 -7.78
C MET A 270 10.90 12.22 -8.12
N ILE A 271 10.11 11.90 -7.08
CA ILE A 271 8.91 11.07 -7.20
C ILE A 271 7.74 11.86 -6.64
N MET A 272 6.66 11.97 -7.41
CA MET A 272 5.41 12.57 -6.98
C MET A 272 4.32 11.49 -6.95
N GLY A 273 3.65 11.32 -5.79
CA GLY A 273 2.66 10.26 -5.67
C GLY A 273 1.88 10.29 -4.37
N PHE A 274 1.16 9.20 -4.09
CA PHE A 274 0.23 9.10 -2.98
C PHE A 274 0.70 8.06 -1.93
N PRO A 275 1.79 8.33 -1.19
CA PRO A 275 2.28 7.42 -0.16
C PRO A 275 1.21 7.15 0.89
N GLY A 276 1.03 5.87 1.25
CA GLY A 276 -0.08 5.40 2.06
C GLY A 276 0.02 5.79 3.52
N ARG A 277 1.01 5.24 4.24
CA ARG A 277 1.20 5.46 5.67
C ARG A 277 2.65 5.29 6.10
N THR A 278 3.11 6.20 6.95
CA THR A 278 4.37 6.10 7.71
C THR A 278 4.10 6.33 9.19
N ASN A 279 5.11 6.13 10.03
CA ASN A 279 5.03 6.26 11.49
C ASN A 279 6.30 6.97 12.01
N LYS A 280 6.67 8.07 11.38
CA LYS A 280 7.85 8.87 11.75
C LYS A 280 7.77 9.36 13.20
N TYR A 281 6.57 9.70 13.66
CA TYR A 281 6.34 10.26 15.00
C TYR A 281 6.08 9.19 16.08
N TYR A 282 6.53 7.95 15.86
CA TYR A 282 6.54 6.95 16.93
C TYR A 282 7.50 7.37 18.07
N THR A 283 7.08 7.09 19.29
CA THR A 283 7.95 7.11 20.48
C THR A 283 8.83 5.85 20.51
N SER A 284 9.84 5.83 21.37
CA SER A 284 10.68 4.64 21.59
C SER A 284 9.87 3.42 22.02
N TRP A 285 8.85 3.61 22.87
CA TRP A 285 7.95 2.54 23.33
C TRP A 285 7.10 1.98 22.20
N GLU A 286 6.61 2.80 21.28
CA GLU A 286 5.87 2.34 20.09
C GLU A 286 6.76 1.61 19.09
N VAL A 287 8.04 2.01 18.98
CA VAL A 287 9.03 1.26 18.19
C VAL A 287 9.25 -0.14 18.78
N ALA A 288 9.40 -0.23 20.12
CA ALA A 288 9.51 -1.52 20.81
C ALA A 288 8.22 -2.36 20.65
N GLU A 289 7.03 -1.76 20.84
CA GLU A 289 5.74 -2.41 20.61
C GLU A 289 5.62 -2.98 19.18
N ARG A 290 6.03 -2.19 18.17
CA ARG A 290 6.06 -2.61 16.77
C ARG A 290 6.99 -3.80 16.53
N ARG A 291 8.19 -3.79 17.10
CA ARG A 291 9.18 -4.86 16.98
C ARG A 291 8.74 -6.14 17.68
N ASP A 292 8.36 -6.01 18.96
CA ASP A 292 8.25 -7.14 19.89
C ASP A 292 6.85 -7.76 19.91
N ILE A 293 5.83 -7.04 19.43
CA ILE A 293 4.46 -7.53 19.36
C ILE A 293 4.01 -7.65 17.90
N ASP A 294 3.83 -6.52 17.20
CA ASP A 294 3.19 -6.53 15.88
C ASP A 294 3.95 -7.38 14.87
N ASN A 295 5.25 -7.09 14.74
CA ASN A 295 6.10 -7.81 13.81
C ASN A 295 6.43 -9.23 14.29
N ALA A 296 6.67 -9.42 15.59
CA ALA A 296 6.99 -10.75 16.13
C ALA A 296 5.83 -11.74 15.93
N VAL A 297 4.59 -11.34 16.23
CA VAL A 297 3.40 -12.16 15.97
C VAL A 297 3.24 -12.44 14.48
N ARG A 298 3.37 -11.41 13.64
CA ARG A 298 3.24 -11.55 12.20
C ARG A 298 4.29 -12.50 11.62
N ILE A 299 5.54 -12.38 12.03
CA ILE A 299 6.63 -13.26 11.58
C ILE A 299 6.33 -14.71 11.96
N ASN A 300 6.01 -14.96 13.24
CA ASN A 300 5.75 -16.30 13.71
C ASN A 300 4.55 -16.96 13.00
N ILE A 301 3.40 -16.30 13.04
CA ILE A 301 2.14 -16.87 12.52
C ILE A 301 2.18 -17.03 11.00
N ARG A 302 2.72 -16.05 10.28
CA ARG A 302 2.77 -16.16 8.82
C ARG A 302 3.77 -17.19 8.34
N ASN A 303 4.91 -17.37 9.04
CA ASN A 303 5.85 -18.43 8.74
C ASN A 303 5.15 -19.81 8.76
N LEU A 304 4.51 -20.13 9.87
CA LEU A 304 3.80 -21.40 10.04
C LEU A 304 2.69 -21.60 9.01
N ARG A 305 1.94 -20.53 8.73
CA ARG A 305 0.85 -20.57 7.74
C ARG A 305 1.38 -20.81 6.32
N GLN A 306 2.48 -20.14 5.95
CA GLN A 306 3.08 -20.26 4.63
C GLN A 306 3.66 -21.65 4.40
N GLU A 307 4.33 -22.23 5.39
CA GLU A 307 4.82 -23.61 5.32
C GLU A 307 3.68 -24.59 5.05
N ALA A 308 2.56 -24.45 5.77
CA ALA A 308 1.38 -25.31 5.58
C ALA A 308 0.74 -25.13 4.20
N MET A 309 0.67 -23.88 3.67
CA MET A 309 0.17 -23.62 2.32
C MET A 309 1.10 -24.18 1.25
N LEU A 310 2.39 -23.89 1.35
CA LEU A 310 3.38 -24.24 0.33
C LEU A 310 3.47 -25.78 0.16
N GLU A 311 3.40 -26.52 1.26
CA GLU A 311 3.40 -27.97 1.18
C GLU A 311 2.27 -28.54 0.31
N GLU A 312 1.08 -27.96 0.35
CA GLU A 312 -0.06 -28.39 -0.48
C GLU A 312 0.01 -27.83 -1.90
N MET A 313 0.48 -26.58 -2.04
CA MET A 313 0.69 -25.96 -3.35
C MET A 313 1.74 -26.70 -4.22
N LEU A 314 2.75 -27.30 -3.59
CA LEU A 314 3.77 -28.09 -4.30
C LEU A 314 3.26 -29.46 -4.73
N LYS A 315 2.22 -30.02 -4.08
CA LYS A 315 1.63 -31.33 -4.41
C LYS A 315 0.63 -31.25 -5.55
N ASP A 316 -0.12 -30.12 -5.65
CA ASP A 316 -1.23 -29.99 -6.57
C ASP A 316 -1.18 -28.65 -7.34
N PRO A 317 -1.02 -28.68 -8.68
CA PRO A 317 -1.03 -27.48 -9.50
C PRO A 317 -2.32 -26.65 -9.39
N GLN A 318 -3.49 -27.30 -9.18
CA GLN A 318 -4.77 -26.61 -8.98
C GLN A 318 -4.75 -25.81 -7.68
N VAL A 319 -4.29 -26.41 -6.57
CA VAL A 319 -4.12 -25.74 -5.29
C VAL A 319 -3.13 -24.60 -5.40
N ARG A 320 -2.04 -24.75 -6.18
CA ARG A 320 -1.07 -23.70 -6.42
C ARG A 320 -1.73 -22.47 -7.05
N ILE A 321 -2.58 -22.65 -8.06
CA ILE A 321 -3.30 -21.54 -8.70
C ILE A 321 -4.25 -20.87 -7.71
N GLN A 322 -5.04 -21.65 -6.96
CA GLN A 322 -6.02 -21.14 -5.97
C GLN A 322 -5.37 -20.32 -4.85
N TYR A 323 -4.18 -20.72 -4.39
CA TYR A 323 -3.51 -20.12 -3.23
C TYR A 323 -2.40 -19.14 -3.59
N ALA A 324 -2.02 -18.98 -4.84
CA ALA A 324 -0.92 -18.11 -5.27
C ALA A 324 -1.05 -16.67 -4.73
N SER A 325 -2.23 -16.06 -4.86
CA SER A 325 -2.48 -14.69 -4.36
C SER A 325 -2.46 -14.60 -2.83
N LYS A 326 -3.02 -15.61 -2.15
CA LYS A 326 -3.06 -15.69 -0.68
C LYS A 326 -1.66 -15.87 -0.10
N TYR A 327 -0.84 -16.71 -0.76
CA TYR A 327 0.56 -16.93 -0.42
C TYR A 327 1.38 -15.66 -0.61
N ALA A 328 1.29 -15.04 -1.80
CA ALA A 328 2.01 -13.80 -2.11
C ALA A 328 1.67 -12.65 -1.15
N GLY A 329 0.39 -12.45 -0.82
CA GLY A 329 -0.01 -11.45 0.18
C GLY A 329 0.49 -11.75 1.59
N SER A 330 0.64 -13.04 1.93
CA SER A 330 1.20 -13.46 3.23
C SER A 330 2.71 -13.22 3.28
N THR A 331 3.46 -13.63 2.23
CA THR A 331 4.92 -13.49 2.15
C THR A 331 5.35 -12.03 2.08
N ASN A 332 4.60 -11.19 1.36
CA ASN A 332 4.86 -9.76 1.31
C ASN A 332 4.88 -9.12 2.71
N ALA A 333 3.86 -9.35 3.50
CA ALA A 333 3.79 -8.79 4.86
C ALA A 333 4.76 -9.47 5.85
N TYR A 334 5.08 -10.74 5.65
CA TYR A 334 6.10 -11.47 6.40
C TYR A 334 7.49 -10.88 6.18
N LYS A 335 7.92 -10.71 4.91
CA LYS A 335 9.19 -10.10 4.54
C LYS A 335 9.30 -8.65 5.04
N ASN A 336 8.20 -7.87 4.92
CA ASN A 336 8.14 -6.53 5.46
C ASN A 336 8.39 -6.50 6.98
N ALA A 337 7.77 -7.40 7.74
CA ALA A 337 7.94 -7.45 9.19
C ALA A 337 9.39 -7.82 9.58
N ILE A 338 10.02 -8.77 8.87
CA ILE A 338 11.43 -9.14 9.08
C ILE A 338 12.35 -7.96 8.76
N GLY A 339 12.18 -7.32 7.61
CA GLY A 339 12.98 -6.17 7.20
C GLY A 339 12.82 -4.98 8.16
N SER A 340 11.60 -4.73 8.62
CA SER A 340 11.32 -3.70 9.63
C SER A 340 12.07 -3.99 10.94
N ASN A 341 12.02 -5.23 11.45
CA ASN A 341 12.73 -5.61 12.67
C ASN A 341 14.26 -5.56 12.49
N TRP A 342 14.75 -5.98 11.32
CA TRP A 342 16.17 -5.83 11.01
C TRP A 342 16.61 -4.36 11.06
N ALA A 343 15.88 -3.45 10.44
CA ALA A 343 16.20 -2.02 10.44
C ALA A 343 16.13 -1.40 11.83
N ILE A 344 15.06 -1.70 12.59
CA ILE A 344 14.88 -1.25 13.97
C ILE A 344 16.09 -1.64 14.83
N ASN A 345 16.54 -2.90 14.75
CA ASN A 345 17.65 -3.41 15.53
C ASN A 345 19.01 -2.92 15.00
N LYS A 346 19.24 -2.96 13.67
CA LYS A 346 20.52 -2.58 13.07
C LYS A 346 20.88 -1.11 13.30
N ARG A 347 19.88 -0.23 13.32
CA ARG A 347 20.06 1.21 13.49
C ARG A 347 19.58 1.72 14.85
N ASN A 348 19.20 0.80 15.75
CA ASN A 348 18.78 1.12 17.12
C ASN A 348 17.73 2.24 17.17
N PHE A 349 16.63 2.09 16.41
CA PHE A 349 15.58 3.11 16.31
C PHE A 349 14.97 3.46 17.65
N GLU A 350 14.88 2.50 18.56
CA GLU A 350 14.41 2.74 19.92
C GLU A 350 15.27 3.79 20.63
N GLN A 351 16.61 3.68 20.55
CA GLN A 351 17.52 4.67 21.12
C GLN A 351 17.42 6.02 20.40
N VAL A 352 17.33 6.04 19.07
CA VAL A 352 17.17 7.28 18.29
C VAL A 352 15.92 8.04 18.74
N LYS A 353 14.79 7.33 18.93
CA LYS A 353 13.54 7.93 19.40
C LYS A 353 13.62 8.36 20.88
N ASN A 354 14.27 7.58 21.72
CA ASN A 354 14.53 7.95 23.11
C ASN A 354 15.38 9.23 23.22
N ASP A 355 16.40 9.37 22.40
CA ASP A 355 17.22 10.58 22.35
C ASP A 355 16.41 11.79 21.85
N GLU A 356 15.51 11.61 20.89
CA GLU A 356 14.58 12.65 20.42
C GLU A 356 13.64 13.10 21.55
N GLN A 357 13.04 12.15 22.28
CA GLN A 357 12.19 12.41 23.46
C GLN A 357 12.95 13.16 24.55
N ASN A 358 14.20 12.76 24.86
CA ASN A 358 15.04 13.43 25.85
C ASN A 358 15.39 14.87 25.44
N ARG A 359 15.64 15.13 24.14
CA ARG A 359 15.83 16.49 23.62
C ARG A 359 14.57 17.33 23.78
N LEU A 360 13.39 16.76 23.50
CA LEU A 360 12.12 17.45 23.71
C LEU A 360 11.87 17.78 25.16
N ILE A 361 12.12 16.87 26.08
CA ILE A 361 12.00 17.11 27.55
C ILE A 361 12.92 18.22 27.99
N ALA A 362 14.20 18.19 27.58
CA ALA A 362 15.17 19.20 27.92
C ALA A 362 14.81 20.59 27.36
N TRP A 363 14.33 20.65 26.12
CA TRP A 363 13.87 21.86 25.46
C TRP A 363 12.61 22.43 26.16
N SER A 364 11.63 21.56 26.41
CA SER A 364 10.38 21.89 27.08
C SER A 364 10.60 22.52 28.49
N LYS A 365 11.55 21.97 29.23
CA LYS A 365 11.96 22.54 30.53
C LYS A 365 12.49 23.98 30.42
N LYS A 366 13.29 24.27 29.37
CA LYS A 366 13.79 25.62 29.10
C LYS A 366 12.68 26.60 28.72
N MET A 367 11.67 26.09 28.01
CA MET A 367 10.52 26.88 27.52
C MET A 367 9.39 27.01 28.55
N CYS A 368 9.51 26.36 29.72
CA CYS A 368 8.47 26.28 30.75
C CYS A 368 7.14 25.71 30.24
N GLU A 369 7.19 24.68 29.35
CA GLU A 369 6.05 24.02 28.74
C GLU A 369 5.90 22.56 29.23
N PRO A 370 5.27 22.30 30.37
CA PRO A 370 5.21 20.97 30.98
C PRO A 370 4.31 19.98 30.21
N SER A 371 3.43 20.47 29.36
CA SER A 371 2.45 19.66 28.65
C SER A 371 3.08 18.59 27.72
N TYR A 372 4.29 18.82 27.21
CA TYR A 372 4.95 17.88 26.32
C TYR A 372 5.58 16.68 27.05
N PRO A 373 6.32 16.86 28.15
CA PRO A 373 6.74 15.76 29.03
C PRO A 373 5.57 14.96 29.61
N GLU A 374 4.48 15.62 30.02
CA GLU A 374 3.26 14.95 30.49
C GLU A 374 2.64 14.08 29.43
N ALA A 375 2.59 14.54 28.16
CA ALA A 375 2.13 13.75 27.03
C ALA A 375 2.99 12.50 26.80
N LEU A 376 4.33 12.62 26.93
CA LEU A 376 5.24 11.48 26.81
C LEU A 376 5.00 10.44 27.91
N LEU A 377 4.82 10.86 29.16
CA LEU A 377 4.49 9.96 30.29
C LEU A 377 3.16 9.23 30.04
N THR A 378 2.15 9.95 29.52
CA THR A 378 0.86 9.36 29.17
C THR A 378 1.00 8.31 28.06
N LEU A 379 1.80 8.59 27.02
CA LEU A 379 2.05 7.64 25.92
C LEU A 379 2.77 6.39 26.43
N GLU A 380 3.80 6.54 27.27
CA GLU A 380 4.50 5.43 27.90
C GLU A 380 3.54 4.52 28.67
N GLN A 381 2.72 5.12 29.54
CA GLN A 381 1.74 4.37 30.33
C GLN A 381 0.77 3.63 29.44
N ILE A 382 0.16 4.29 28.44
CA ILE A 382 -0.80 3.66 27.54
C ILE A 382 -0.20 2.50 26.77
N VAL A 383 1.02 2.65 26.23
CA VAL A 383 1.71 1.58 25.51
C VAL A 383 1.96 0.38 26.41
N ASN A 384 2.37 0.62 27.66
CA ASN A 384 2.59 -0.45 28.63
C ASN A 384 1.28 -1.14 29.05
N ASP A 385 0.23 -0.37 29.34
CA ASP A 385 -1.04 -0.89 29.84
C ASP A 385 -1.80 -1.71 28.79
N ARG A 386 -1.73 -1.31 27.51
CA ARG A 386 -2.40 -2.03 26.41
C ARG A 386 -1.63 -3.24 25.87
N LYS A 387 -0.40 -3.50 26.35
CA LYS A 387 0.53 -4.48 25.77
C LYS A 387 -0.07 -5.87 25.60
N ASP A 388 -0.71 -6.42 26.64
CA ASP A 388 -1.35 -7.75 26.57
C ASP A 388 -2.55 -7.76 25.59
N LEU A 389 -3.41 -6.75 25.67
CA LEU A 389 -4.54 -6.61 24.76
C LEU A 389 -4.10 -6.54 23.31
N ARG A 390 -3.04 -5.78 23.02
CA ARG A 390 -2.47 -5.64 21.67
C ARG A 390 -1.89 -6.97 21.18
N PHE A 391 -1.14 -7.67 22.01
CA PHE A 391 -0.61 -8.99 21.67
C PHE A 391 -1.76 -9.97 21.33
N ARG A 392 -2.79 -10.04 22.17
CA ARG A 392 -3.95 -10.90 21.94
C ARG A 392 -4.72 -10.52 20.68
N SER A 393 -4.89 -9.24 20.42
CA SER A 393 -5.53 -8.73 19.21
C SER A 393 -4.75 -9.13 17.94
N TRP A 394 -3.43 -8.98 17.95
CA TRP A 394 -2.57 -9.42 16.85
C TRP A 394 -2.60 -10.93 16.64
N MET A 395 -2.55 -11.70 17.73
CA MET A 395 -2.66 -13.17 17.68
C MET A 395 -4.01 -13.61 17.11
N LEU A 396 -5.11 -13.01 17.56
CA LEU A 396 -6.45 -13.32 17.05
C LEU A 396 -6.57 -13.00 15.56
N ASP A 397 -6.08 -11.83 15.14
CA ASP A 397 -6.16 -11.38 13.75
C ASP A 397 -5.30 -12.27 12.82
N GLU A 398 -4.02 -12.47 13.13
CA GLU A 398 -3.10 -13.18 12.26
C GLU A 398 -3.35 -14.70 12.27
N ALA A 399 -3.62 -15.30 13.42
CA ALA A 399 -3.80 -16.76 13.50
C ALA A 399 -5.22 -17.23 13.17
N LEU A 400 -6.25 -16.48 13.59
CA LEU A 400 -7.64 -16.94 13.46
C LEU A 400 -8.41 -16.17 12.37
N SER A 401 -8.62 -14.85 12.53
CA SER A 401 -9.51 -14.08 11.64
C SER A 401 -9.00 -14.02 10.19
N ARG A 402 -7.69 -13.90 10.00
CA ARG A 402 -7.03 -13.88 8.69
C ARG A 402 -6.32 -15.19 8.36
N GLY A 403 -5.89 -15.91 9.39
CA GLY A 403 -5.11 -17.12 9.27
C GLY A 403 -5.93 -18.29 8.75
N ILE A 404 -7.17 -18.44 9.23
CA ILE A 404 -8.08 -19.56 8.94
C ILE A 404 -9.24 -19.05 8.09
N GLU A 405 -9.51 -19.68 6.95
CA GLU A 405 -10.55 -19.20 6.03
C GLU A 405 -11.95 -19.46 6.54
N PHE A 406 -12.23 -20.62 7.15
CA PHE A 406 -13.55 -20.90 7.70
C PHE A 406 -13.92 -20.01 8.91
N SER A 407 -13.00 -19.25 9.49
CA SER A 407 -13.34 -18.18 10.43
C SER A 407 -14.23 -17.08 9.82
N LYS A 408 -14.37 -17.06 8.51
CA LYS A 408 -15.14 -16.07 7.74
C LYS A 408 -16.48 -16.59 7.25
N VAL A 409 -16.88 -17.81 7.63
CA VAL A 409 -18.20 -18.31 7.28
C VAL A 409 -19.28 -17.37 7.83
N PRO A 410 -20.38 -17.19 7.10
CA PRO A 410 -21.48 -16.35 7.55
C PRO A 410 -22.02 -16.82 8.91
N THR A 411 -22.07 -15.89 9.87
CA THR A 411 -22.59 -16.15 11.23
C THR A 411 -23.97 -15.55 11.46
N ASP A 412 -24.44 -14.69 10.56
CA ASP A 412 -25.78 -14.09 10.63
C ASP A 412 -26.79 -15.07 10.02
N ILE A 413 -27.30 -15.96 10.90
CA ILE A 413 -28.21 -17.04 10.52
C ILE A 413 -29.63 -16.81 11.06
N GLU A 414 -29.88 -15.76 11.87
CA GLU A 414 -31.13 -15.62 12.59
C GLU A 414 -32.32 -15.44 11.63
N THR A 415 -32.17 -14.63 10.58
CA THR A 415 -33.24 -14.48 9.56
C THR A 415 -33.58 -15.80 8.86
N VAL A 416 -32.59 -16.67 8.66
CA VAL A 416 -32.80 -18.02 8.10
C VAL A 416 -33.54 -18.90 9.12
N CYS A 417 -33.13 -18.85 10.40
CA CYS A 417 -33.76 -19.59 11.48
C CYS A 417 -35.22 -19.20 11.67
N GLU A 418 -35.52 -17.89 11.74
CA GLU A 418 -36.87 -17.35 11.83
C GLU A 418 -37.78 -17.80 10.66
N ALA A 419 -37.23 -17.78 9.44
CA ALA A 419 -37.95 -18.28 8.27
C ALA A 419 -38.25 -19.76 8.37
N LEU A 420 -37.30 -20.59 8.84
CA LEU A 420 -37.47 -22.02 8.99
C LEU A 420 -38.47 -22.38 10.13
N GLU A 421 -38.57 -21.56 11.19
CA GLU A 421 -39.57 -21.68 12.24
C GLU A 421 -40.97 -21.25 11.78
N GLY A 422 -41.04 -20.41 10.76
CA GLY A 422 -42.28 -19.91 10.16
C GLY A 422 -43.02 -20.97 9.34
N LYS A 423 -44.25 -20.63 8.91
CA LYS A 423 -45.09 -21.51 8.07
C LYS A 423 -45.01 -21.20 6.55
N ASP A 424 -44.34 -20.07 6.19
CA ASP A 424 -44.26 -19.65 4.80
C ASP A 424 -43.13 -20.39 4.06
N ARG A 425 -43.51 -21.38 3.27
CA ARG A 425 -42.57 -22.19 2.47
C ARG A 425 -41.82 -21.36 1.43
N SER A 426 -42.43 -20.27 0.90
CA SER A 426 -41.79 -19.42 -0.08
C SER A 426 -40.64 -18.62 0.56
N GLU A 427 -40.86 -18.07 1.76
CA GLU A 427 -39.83 -17.37 2.51
C GLU A 427 -38.73 -18.34 2.99
N GLN A 428 -39.09 -19.55 3.46
CA GLN A 428 -38.11 -20.58 3.79
C GLN A 428 -37.17 -20.85 2.60
N GLN A 429 -37.74 -21.14 1.43
CA GLN A 429 -36.96 -21.42 0.22
C GLN A 429 -36.07 -20.25 -0.20
N LYS A 430 -36.59 -19.01 -0.10
CA LYS A 430 -35.87 -17.79 -0.40
C LYS A 430 -34.64 -17.64 0.50
N GLN A 431 -34.79 -17.81 1.82
CA GLN A 431 -33.71 -17.67 2.79
C GLN A 431 -32.67 -18.80 2.65
N VAL A 432 -33.07 -20.05 2.39
CA VAL A 432 -32.14 -21.14 2.08
C VAL A 432 -31.35 -20.85 0.81
N THR A 433 -32.00 -20.29 -0.22
CA THR A 433 -31.30 -19.87 -1.47
C THR A 433 -30.31 -18.74 -1.22
N GLN A 434 -30.60 -17.80 -0.31
CA GLN A 434 -29.66 -16.76 0.06
C GLN A 434 -28.45 -17.35 0.82
N LEU A 435 -28.67 -18.30 1.70
CA LEU A 435 -27.61 -19.04 2.41
C LEU A 435 -26.74 -19.84 1.42
N GLU A 436 -27.34 -20.45 0.41
CA GLU A 436 -26.63 -21.13 -0.68
C GLU A 436 -25.70 -20.18 -1.45
N ARG A 437 -26.19 -19.00 -1.77
CA ARG A 437 -25.36 -17.96 -2.39
C ARG A 437 -24.22 -17.51 -1.47
N ALA A 438 -24.48 -17.45 -0.16
CA ALA A 438 -23.45 -17.14 0.82
C ALA A 438 -22.40 -18.25 0.94
N PHE A 439 -22.84 -19.52 0.89
CA PHE A 439 -21.95 -20.69 0.82
C PHE A 439 -21.04 -20.63 -0.41
N HIS A 440 -21.57 -20.40 -1.61
CA HIS A 440 -20.78 -20.32 -2.84
C HIS A 440 -19.87 -19.07 -2.91
N ARG A 441 -20.18 -18.01 -2.18
CA ARG A 441 -19.24 -16.88 -2.03
C ARG A 441 -18.09 -17.19 -1.09
N PHE A 442 -18.32 -18.00 -0.06
CA PHE A 442 -17.28 -18.48 0.84
C PHE A 442 -16.43 -19.57 0.19
N ALA A 443 -17.07 -20.61 -0.36
CA ALA A 443 -16.42 -21.70 -1.07
C ALA A 443 -16.29 -21.37 -2.56
N ASP A 444 -15.62 -20.25 -2.87
CA ASP A 444 -15.37 -19.81 -4.24
C ASP A 444 -14.29 -20.68 -4.91
N LYS A 445 -14.01 -20.35 -6.19
CA LYS A 445 -13.01 -21.06 -6.99
C LYS A 445 -11.60 -21.09 -6.38
N ASP A 446 -11.32 -20.17 -5.46
CA ASP A 446 -10.00 -20.03 -4.82
C ASP A 446 -9.95 -20.63 -3.42
N TYR A 447 -10.98 -21.38 -2.99
CA TYR A 447 -11.04 -22.09 -1.72
C TYR A 447 -10.73 -23.58 -1.89
N ALA A 448 -9.80 -24.09 -1.07
CA ALA A 448 -9.50 -25.53 -0.98
C ALA A 448 -9.63 -26.00 0.47
N PRO A 449 -10.72 -26.75 0.81
CA PRO A 449 -11.00 -27.20 2.19
C PRO A 449 -9.85 -27.97 2.84
N MET A 450 -9.11 -28.78 2.06
CA MET A 450 -7.98 -29.55 2.57
C MET A 450 -6.81 -28.65 3.04
N VAL A 451 -6.59 -27.55 2.36
CA VAL A 451 -5.53 -26.57 2.71
C VAL A 451 -5.94 -25.80 3.95
N ASP A 452 -7.18 -25.27 3.99
CA ASP A 452 -7.69 -24.54 5.16
C ASP A 452 -7.72 -25.43 6.40
N LYS A 453 -8.12 -26.71 6.26
CA LYS A 453 -8.10 -27.71 7.33
C LYS A 453 -6.68 -27.89 7.89
N LYS A 454 -5.66 -27.99 7.05
CA LYS A 454 -4.27 -28.13 7.45
C LYS A 454 -3.77 -26.87 8.16
N ILE A 455 -4.01 -25.70 7.57
CA ILE A 455 -3.69 -24.41 8.17
C ILE A 455 -4.32 -24.27 9.54
N ALA A 456 -5.62 -24.59 9.69
CA ALA A 456 -6.34 -24.47 10.94
C ALA A 456 -5.72 -25.32 12.06
N LYS A 457 -5.28 -26.56 11.76
CA LYS A 457 -4.58 -27.41 12.73
C LYS A 457 -3.32 -26.76 13.27
N VAL A 458 -2.52 -26.14 12.40
CA VAL A 458 -1.28 -25.44 12.78
C VAL A 458 -1.59 -24.17 13.55
N MET A 459 -2.50 -23.33 13.03
CA MET A 459 -2.84 -22.04 13.62
C MET A 459 -3.47 -22.19 15.01
N LEU A 460 -4.39 -23.12 15.20
CA LEU A 460 -5.04 -23.36 16.49
C LEU A 460 -4.06 -23.89 17.55
N LYS A 461 -3.14 -24.78 17.17
CA LYS A 461 -2.08 -25.26 18.09
C LYS A 461 -1.22 -24.09 18.57
N GLU A 462 -0.75 -23.25 17.64
CA GLU A 462 0.11 -22.11 17.97
C GLU A 462 -0.64 -21.03 18.77
N TYR A 463 -1.88 -20.71 18.39
CA TYR A 463 -2.71 -19.78 19.14
C TYR A 463 -2.92 -20.22 20.59
N ARG A 464 -3.28 -21.50 20.79
CA ARG A 464 -3.47 -22.08 22.13
C ARG A 464 -2.18 -22.17 22.95
N ARG A 465 -1.03 -22.30 22.30
CA ARG A 465 0.27 -22.30 22.97
C ARG A 465 0.63 -20.92 23.54
N LEU A 466 0.28 -19.85 22.83
CA LEU A 466 0.71 -18.48 23.13
C LEU A 466 -0.33 -17.65 23.89
N VAL A 467 -1.61 -17.92 23.73
CA VAL A 467 -2.71 -17.18 24.38
C VAL A 467 -3.26 -18.00 25.53
N ALA A 468 -3.28 -17.40 26.73
CA ALA A 468 -3.77 -18.08 27.94
C ALA A 468 -5.21 -18.59 27.77
N PRO A 469 -5.58 -19.78 28.30
CA PRO A 469 -6.90 -20.40 28.09
C PRO A 469 -8.09 -19.48 28.42
N LYS A 470 -7.98 -18.69 29.49
CA LYS A 470 -9.03 -17.73 29.91
C LYS A 470 -9.25 -16.57 28.93
N SER A 471 -8.32 -16.37 28.00
CA SER A 471 -8.31 -15.30 27.00
C SER A 471 -8.49 -15.84 25.58
N GLN A 472 -8.87 -17.10 25.43
CA GLN A 472 -9.18 -17.71 24.14
C GLN A 472 -10.67 -17.55 23.81
N PRO A 473 -11.06 -17.58 22.53
CA PRO A 473 -12.48 -17.57 22.13
C PRO A 473 -13.29 -18.65 22.87
N ALA A 474 -14.49 -18.32 23.31
CA ALA A 474 -15.30 -19.18 24.22
C ALA A 474 -15.53 -20.59 23.68
N TYR A 475 -15.70 -20.73 22.34
CA TYR A 475 -15.93 -22.04 21.71
C TYR A 475 -14.72 -22.98 21.80
N PHE A 476 -13.51 -22.47 22.12
CA PHE A 476 -12.33 -23.32 22.32
C PHE A 476 -12.43 -24.24 23.53
N SER A 477 -13.32 -23.95 24.48
CA SER A 477 -13.66 -24.89 25.57
C SER A 477 -14.12 -26.23 25.07
N VAL A 478 -14.69 -26.34 23.87
CA VAL A 478 -15.10 -27.60 23.22
C VAL A 478 -13.88 -28.46 22.88
N ILE A 479 -12.73 -27.88 22.57
CA ILE A 479 -11.48 -28.64 22.34
C ILE A 479 -11.10 -29.43 23.59
N ASP A 480 -11.20 -28.83 24.76
CA ASP A 480 -10.82 -29.46 26.01
C ASP A 480 -11.90 -30.43 26.49
N SER A 481 -13.18 -30.02 26.50
CA SER A 481 -14.28 -30.80 27.05
C SER A 481 -14.65 -32.01 26.18
N LYS A 482 -14.68 -31.85 24.85
CA LYS A 482 -15.12 -32.91 23.91
C LYS A 482 -13.96 -33.70 23.32
N PHE A 483 -12.83 -33.03 23.06
CA PHE A 483 -11.68 -33.61 22.33
C PHE A 483 -10.44 -33.81 23.22
N LYS A 484 -10.52 -33.54 24.53
CA LYS A 484 -9.43 -33.73 25.50
C LYS A 484 -8.14 -32.98 25.12
N GLY A 485 -8.27 -31.76 24.52
CA GLY A 485 -7.18 -30.95 24.06
C GLY A 485 -6.67 -31.28 22.64
N ASP A 486 -7.20 -32.31 21.98
CA ASP A 486 -6.80 -32.75 20.65
C ASP A 486 -7.37 -31.81 19.57
N VAL A 487 -6.52 -30.82 19.15
CA VAL A 487 -6.86 -29.84 18.14
C VAL A 487 -7.12 -30.50 16.77
N ASP A 488 -6.38 -31.52 16.41
CA ASP A 488 -6.52 -32.18 15.12
C ASP A 488 -7.90 -32.83 14.96
N LYS A 489 -8.34 -33.56 15.98
CA LYS A 489 -9.71 -34.16 16.04
C LYS A 489 -10.79 -33.07 16.07
N PHE A 490 -10.55 -31.96 16.74
CA PHE A 490 -11.50 -30.85 16.74
C PHE A 490 -11.67 -30.27 15.35
N VAL A 491 -10.57 -29.98 14.64
CA VAL A 491 -10.64 -29.45 13.27
C VAL A 491 -11.29 -30.46 12.32
N ASP A 492 -10.94 -31.76 12.44
CA ASP A 492 -11.59 -32.80 11.66
C ASP A 492 -13.13 -32.82 11.90
N TYR A 493 -13.55 -32.69 13.15
CA TYR A 493 -14.98 -32.58 13.50
C TYR A 493 -15.65 -31.35 12.89
N LEU A 494 -14.98 -30.18 12.83
CA LEU A 494 -15.54 -28.99 12.19
C LEU A 494 -15.88 -29.25 10.71
N PHE A 495 -14.94 -29.82 9.96
CA PHE A 495 -15.14 -30.12 8.54
C PHE A 495 -16.15 -31.24 8.30
N ASP A 496 -16.20 -32.26 9.17
CA ASP A 496 -17.10 -33.40 9.02
C ASP A 496 -18.56 -33.04 9.33
N LYS A 497 -18.79 -32.08 10.24
CA LYS A 497 -20.14 -31.80 10.77
C LYS A 497 -20.76 -30.49 10.31
N SER A 498 -19.95 -29.49 9.94
CA SER A 498 -20.47 -28.20 9.47
C SER A 498 -21.07 -28.31 8.07
N ILE A 499 -22.13 -27.52 7.83
CA ILE A 499 -22.66 -27.31 6.49
C ILE A 499 -21.64 -26.66 5.57
N TYR A 500 -20.67 -25.91 6.12
CA TYR A 500 -19.56 -25.28 5.38
C TYR A 500 -18.35 -26.19 5.19
N GLY A 501 -18.36 -27.41 5.75
CA GLY A 501 -17.23 -28.33 5.66
C GLY A 501 -17.03 -28.94 4.27
N SER A 502 -18.10 -29.08 3.49
CA SER A 502 -18.07 -29.56 2.10
C SER A 502 -19.39 -29.25 1.37
N GLU A 503 -19.33 -29.25 0.04
CA GLU A 503 -20.53 -29.12 -0.80
C GLU A 503 -21.55 -30.23 -0.51
N LYS A 504 -21.07 -31.45 -0.21
CA LYS A 504 -21.92 -32.57 0.18
C LYS A 504 -22.71 -32.24 1.47
N ASN A 505 -22.05 -31.69 2.47
CA ASN A 505 -22.69 -31.30 3.73
C ASN A 505 -23.75 -30.23 3.52
N PHE A 506 -23.42 -29.22 2.70
CA PHE A 506 -24.35 -28.14 2.37
C PHE A 506 -25.59 -28.64 1.63
N ASN A 507 -25.40 -29.52 0.62
CA ASN A 507 -26.49 -30.11 -0.13
C ASN A 507 -27.42 -31.00 0.78
N ALA A 508 -26.84 -31.75 1.71
CA ALA A 508 -27.60 -32.50 2.68
C ALA A 508 -28.46 -31.58 3.59
N PHE A 509 -27.91 -30.46 4.04
CA PHE A 509 -28.68 -29.44 4.76
C PHE A 509 -29.79 -28.83 3.89
N LYS A 510 -29.51 -28.51 2.63
CA LYS A 510 -30.49 -27.93 1.71
C LYS A 510 -31.68 -28.84 1.44
N GLU A 511 -31.45 -30.15 1.39
CA GLU A 511 -32.53 -31.15 1.28
C GLU A 511 -33.43 -31.20 2.53
N HIS A 512 -32.84 -31.03 3.73
CA HIS A 512 -33.53 -31.07 4.99
C HIS A 512 -33.15 -29.90 5.90
N PRO A 513 -33.55 -28.64 5.57
CA PRO A 513 -33.18 -27.47 6.35
C PRO A 513 -33.72 -27.56 7.79
N SER A 514 -32.86 -27.27 8.77
CA SER A 514 -33.20 -27.37 10.17
C SER A 514 -32.55 -26.24 10.98
N VAL A 515 -33.35 -25.58 11.81
CA VAL A 515 -32.87 -24.55 12.75
C VAL A 515 -31.83 -25.13 13.71
N LYS A 516 -32.06 -26.37 14.16
CA LYS A 516 -31.10 -27.04 15.04
C LYS A 516 -29.76 -27.23 14.38
N THR A 517 -29.73 -27.62 13.09
CA THR A 517 -28.48 -27.79 12.32
C THR A 517 -27.71 -26.48 12.24
N LEU A 518 -28.37 -25.35 11.99
CA LEU A 518 -27.73 -24.06 11.91
C LEU A 518 -27.21 -23.56 13.26
N ARG A 519 -28.04 -23.65 14.32
CA ARG A 519 -27.66 -23.17 15.66
C ARG A 519 -26.58 -24.02 16.33
N GLU A 520 -26.44 -25.29 15.93
CA GLU A 520 -25.42 -26.22 16.44
C GLU A 520 -24.25 -26.40 15.46
N ASP A 521 -24.22 -25.67 14.34
CA ASP A 521 -23.17 -25.82 13.35
C ASP A 521 -21.80 -25.41 13.90
N PRO A 522 -20.82 -26.32 13.89
CA PRO A 522 -19.58 -26.10 14.62
C PRO A 522 -18.68 -25.05 13.97
N MET A 523 -18.71 -24.81 12.63
CA MET A 523 -17.94 -23.73 12.01
C MET A 523 -18.61 -22.36 12.23
N ILE A 524 -19.94 -22.29 12.21
CA ILE A 524 -20.69 -21.07 12.55
C ILE A 524 -20.38 -20.65 13.98
N LEU A 525 -20.46 -21.61 14.94
CA LEU A 525 -20.15 -21.34 16.34
C LEU A 525 -18.70 -20.94 16.57
N PHE A 526 -17.76 -21.56 15.86
CA PHE A 526 -16.35 -21.18 15.89
C PHE A 526 -16.16 -19.76 15.38
N ALA A 527 -16.65 -19.45 14.18
CA ALA A 527 -16.51 -18.14 13.56
C ALA A 527 -17.17 -17.03 14.41
N GLN A 528 -18.36 -17.31 14.98
CA GLN A 528 -19.03 -16.38 15.89
C GLN A 528 -18.18 -16.13 17.15
N SER A 529 -17.61 -17.16 17.74
CA SER A 529 -16.78 -17.04 18.95
C SER A 529 -15.50 -16.22 18.69
N VAL A 530 -14.86 -16.39 17.51
CA VAL A 530 -13.71 -15.58 17.10
C VAL A 530 -14.12 -14.12 16.90
N LYS A 531 -15.28 -13.88 16.27
CA LYS A 531 -15.84 -12.54 16.04
C LYS A 531 -16.19 -11.83 17.35
N ASP A 532 -16.75 -12.55 18.32
CA ASP A 532 -17.11 -12.01 19.63
C ASP A 532 -15.87 -11.63 20.44
N GLU A 533 -14.83 -12.48 20.45
CA GLU A 533 -13.55 -12.18 21.11
C GLU A 533 -12.88 -10.97 20.44
N LYS A 534 -12.90 -10.88 19.10
CA LYS A 534 -12.39 -9.72 18.38
C LYS A 534 -13.11 -8.44 18.81
N LYS A 535 -14.43 -8.46 18.87
CA LYS A 535 -15.25 -7.30 19.31
C LYS A 535 -14.94 -6.90 20.75
N ALA A 536 -14.70 -7.86 21.63
CA ALA A 536 -14.33 -7.60 23.01
C ALA A 536 -12.94 -6.94 23.12
N LEU A 537 -11.96 -7.44 22.36
CA LEU A 537 -10.61 -6.87 22.29
C LEU A 537 -10.60 -5.47 21.66
N ASP A 538 -11.32 -5.29 20.54
CA ASP A 538 -11.44 -3.99 19.88
C ASP A 538 -12.05 -2.94 20.83
N LYS A 539 -13.08 -3.34 21.62
CA LYS A 539 -13.68 -2.47 22.63
C LYS A 539 -12.71 -2.12 23.75
N ALA A 540 -11.98 -3.09 24.28
CA ALA A 540 -11.01 -2.86 25.35
C ALA A 540 -9.83 -1.99 24.89
N LEU A 541 -9.39 -2.13 23.63
CA LEU A 541 -8.35 -1.27 23.06
C LEU A 541 -8.86 0.15 22.79
N ALA A 542 -10.13 0.31 22.39
CA ALA A 542 -10.74 1.63 22.16
C ALA A 542 -10.78 2.50 23.41
N ASP A 543 -10.75 1.93 24.62
CA ASP A 543 -10.66 2.69 25.88
C ASP A 543 -9.34 3.51 25.98
N PHE A 544 -8.29 3.13 25.24
CA PHE A 544 -7.03 3.86 25.16
C PHE A 544 -6.97 4.91 24.05
N ASP A 545 -7.86 4.85 23.04
CA ASP A 545 -7.73 5.61 21.79
C ASP A 545 -7.76 7.12 22.01
N ALA A 546 -8.67 7.62 22.84
CA ALA A 546 -8.79 9.05 23.08
C ALA A 546 -7.57 9.62 23.84
N GLY A 547 -7.16 8.95 24.92
CA GLY A 547 -5.95 9.33 25.68
C GLY A 547 -4.70 9.30 24.81
N TYR A 548 -4.55 8.23 24.01
CA TYR A 548 -3.43 8.10 23.08
C TYR A 548 -3.44 9.23 22.02
N ALA A 549 -4.57 9.47 21.35
CA ALA A 549 -4.66 10.47 20.30
C ALA A 549 -4.34 11.89 20.81
N ILE A 550 -4.84 12.26 21.98
CA ILE A 550 -4.62 13.56 22.61
C ILE A 550 -3.14 13.70 23.01
N ALA A 551 -2.58 12.70 23.69
CA ALA A 551 -1.18 12.72 24.10
C ALA A 551 -0.22 12.72 22.88
N HIS A 552 -0.50 11.91 21.86
CA HIS A 552 0.30 11.88 20.63
C HIS A 552 0.25 13.22 19.88
N ARG A 553 -0.93 13.86 19.81
CA ARG A 553 -1.08 15.21 19.26
C ARG A 553 -0.20 16.23 20.01
N ALA A 554 -0.19 16.19 21.33
CA ALA A 554 0.63 17.09 22.15
C ALA A 554 2.13 16.82 21.96
N TYR A 555 2.55 15.55 21.93
CA TYR A 555 3.93 15.14 21.64
C TYR A 555 4.40 15.68 20.29
N VAL A 556 3.64 15.45 19.22
CA VAL A 556 3.97 15.93 17.87
C VAL A 556 3.99 17.46 17.82
N LYS A 557 3.07 18.14 18.51
CA LYS A 557 3.09 19.60 18.66
C LYS A 557 4.40 20.09 19.30
N GLY A 558 4.88 19.39 20.33
CA GLY A 558 6.16 19.68 20.97
C GLY A 558 7.35 19.54 20.03
N LEU A 559 7.39 18.50 19.22
CA LEU A 559 8.44 18.31 18.20
C LEU A 559 8.42 19.41 17.14
N LEU A 560 7.24 19.81 16.66
CA LEU A 560 7.09 20.92 15.71
C LEU A 560 7.56 22.25 16.33
N ALA A 561 7.25 22.50 17.59
CA ALA A 561 7.69 23.70 18.29
C ALA A 561 9.22 23.71 18.51
N MET A 562 9.81 22.55 18.78
CA MET A 562 11.26 22.41 19.00
C MET A 562 12.08 22.55 17.72
N TYR A 563 11.65 21.91 16.63
CA TYR A 563 12.40 21.89 15.37
C TYR A 563 12.00 23.01 14.40
N GLY A 564 10.80 23.57 14.55
CA GLY A 564 10.17 24.49 13.62
C GLY A 564 9.33 23.78 12.56
N ASP A 565 8.21 24.36 12.21
CA ASP A 565 7.21 23.80 11.30
C ASP A 565 7.76 23.45 9.92
N LEU A 566 8.72 24.26 9.42
CA LEU A 566 9.28 24.11 8.09
C LEU A 566 10.40 23.06 8.02
N ALA A 567 10.97 22.65 9.15
CA ALA A 567 12.03 21.64 9.19
C ALA A 567 11.49 20.20 9.16
N SER A 568 10.18 20.00 9.28
CA SER A 568 9.57 18.69 9.43
C SER A 568 8.60 18.39 8.29
N PHE A 569 8.53 17.12 7.87
CA PHE A 569 7.49 16.61 6.99
C PHE A 569 6.51 15.73 7.80
N PRO A 570 5.23 15.70 7.44
CA PRO A 570 4.24 14.89 8.14
C PRO A 570 4.30 13.43 7.69
N ASP A 571 3.78 12.52 8.52
CA ASP A 571 3.52 11.15 8.10
C ASP A 571 2.69 11.08 6.82
N ALA A 572 2.95 10.08 6.01
CA ALA A 572 2.14 9.76 4.84
C ALA A 572 0.72 9.36 5.29
N ASN A 573 -0.29 9.79 4.54
CA ASN A 573 -1.71 9.55 4.83
C ASN A 573 -2.57 9.43 3.55
N SER A 574 -1.98 8.88 2.48
CA SER A 574 -2.60 8.70 1.16
C SER A 574 -2.94 10.01 0.44
N THR A 575 -2.21 11.07 0.71
CA THR A 575 -2.30 12.36 0.00
C THR A 575 -1.11 12.57 -0.91
N LEU A 576 -1.27 13.48 -1.89
CA LEU A 576 -0.23 13.79 -2.87
C LEU A 576 1.00 14.40 -2.19
N ARG A 577 2.16 13.81 -2.43
CA ARG A 577 3.47 14.21 -1.87
C ARG A 577 4.55 14.18 -2.92
N LEU A 578 5.64 14.86 -2.61
CA LEU A 578 6.88 14.80 -3.38
C LEU A 578 8.03 14.36 -2.50
N THR A 579 8.85 13.45 -3.00
CA THR A 579 10.16 13.10 -2.48
C THR A 579 11.21 13.26 -3.56
N TYR A 580 12.45 13.54 -3.19
CA TYR A 580 13.54 13.74 -4.14
C TYR A 580 14.85 13.17 -3.58
N GLY A 581 15.80 12.94 -4.46
CA GLY A 581 17.10 12.36 -4.16
C GLY A 581 17.91 12.21 -5.44
N GLN A 582 18.75 11.19 -5.47
CA GLN A 582 19.64 10.88 -6.58
C GLN A 582 19.56 9.41 -6.98
N VAL A 583 19.81 9.13 -8.23
CA VAL A 583 20.09 7.76 -8.73
C VAL A 583 21.38 7.28 -8.08
N LYS A 584 21.34 6.17 -7.30
CA LYS A 584 22.50 5.76 -6.53
C LYS A 584 22.44 4.30 -6.11
N GLY A 585 23.54 3.58 -6.33
CA GLY A 585 23.77 2.27 -5.72
C GLY A 585 23.97 2.33 -4.20
N TYR A 586 24.24 1.21 -3.57
CA TYR A 586 24.52 1.14 -2.12
C TYR A 586 25.29 -0.12 -1.75
N SER A 587 25.86 -0.11 -0.53
CA SER A 587 26.53 -1.26 0.07
C SER A 587 25.64 -1.84 1.17
N PRO A 588 24.97 -2.98 0.95
CA PRO A 588 24.09 -3.59 1.96
C PRO A 588 24.86 -4.11 3.17
N ARG A 589 26.12 -4.51 2.96
CA ARG A 589 27.05 -5.01 3.98
C ARG A 589 28.50 -4.81 3.54
N ASP A 590 29.43 -5.15 4.43
CA ASP A 590 30.86 -5.05 4.17
C ASP A 590 31.28 -5.85 2.92
N CYS A 591 32.09 -5.24 2.07
CA CYS A 591 32.60 -5.77 0.79
C CYS A 591 31.54 -6.05 -0.30
N ASP A 592 30.28 -5.73 -0.10
CA ASP A 592 29.25 -5.84 -1.13
C ASP A 592 28.87 -4.44 -1.65
N TYR A 593 28.80 -4.31 -2.97
CA TYR A 593 28.28 -3.11 -3.64
C TYR A 593 27.26 -3.48 -4.70
N TYR A 594 26.08 -2.91 -4.59
CA TYR A 594 25.02 -3.01 -5.58
C TYR A 594 24.96 -1.75 -6.44
N GLY A 595 25.20 -1.92 -7.75
CA GLY A 595 25.07 -0.84 -8.73
C GLY A 595 23.67 -0.27 -8.80
N HIS A 596 23.57 0.94 -9.35
CA HIS A 596 22.29 1.66 -9.42
C HIS A 596 21.37 1.15 -10.52
N GLN A 597 21.84 0.36 -11.50
CA GLN A 597 21.06 -0.05 -12.68
C GLN A 597 21.23 -1.53 -13.01
N THR A 598 20.13 -2.18 -13.40
CA THR A 598 20.08 -3.56 -13.91
C THR A 598 19.79 -3.57 -15.41
N THR A 599 20.13 -4.68 -16.07
CA THR A 599 19.98 -4.85 -17.52
C THR A 599 19.24 -6.15 -17.84
N LEU A 600 18.83 -6.31 -19.09
CA LEU A 600 18.20 -7.52 -19.60
C LEU A 600 19.11 -8.74 -19.52
N ASP A 601 20.44 -8.54 -19.47
CA ASP A 601 21.38 -9.63 -19.22
C ASP A 601 21.04 -10.37 -17.91
N GLY A 602 20.73 -9.62 -16.84
CA GLY A 602 20.36 -10.21 -15.55
C GLY A 602 19.01 -10.93 -15.57
N VAL A 603 18.08 -10.58 -16.48
CA VAL A 603 16.87 -11.38 -16.72
C VAL A 603 17.25 -12.75 -17.29
N MET A 604 18.15 -12.76 -18.27
CA MET A 604 18.62 -14.01 -18.91
C MET A 604 19.46 -14.86 -17.96
N GLU A 605 20.27 -14.24 -17.10
CA GLU A 605 21.06 -14.94 -16.07
C GLU A 605 20.19 -15.62 -15.01
N LYS A 606 19.03 -15.02 -14.69
CA LYS A 606 18.07 -15.57 -13.72
C LYS A 606 17.09 -16.56 -14.33
N GLU A 607 17.11 -16.77 -15.66
CA GLU A 607 16.16 -17.66 -16.31
C GLU A 607 16.19 -19.07 -15.73
N ASP A 608 15.02 -19.56 -15.32
CA ASP A 608 14.79 -20.94 -14.92
C ASP A 608 13.43 -21.40 -15.45
N SER A 609 13.42 -22.20 -16.51
CA SER A 609 12.20 -22.73 -17.12
C SER A 609 11.41 -23.69 -16.22
N THR A 610 12.02 -24.19 -15.14
CA THR A 610 11.38 -25.06 -14.15
C THR A 610 10.73 -24.28 -13.00
N ASN A 611 11.08 -23.01 -12.86
CA ASN A 611 10.54 -22.13 -11.85
C ASN A 611 9.68 -21.03 -12.48
N TRP A 612 8.39 -21.07 -12.26
CA TRP A 612 7.41 -20.12 -12.83
C TRP A 612 7.74 -18.64 -12.55
N GLU A 613 8.48 -18.34 -11.49
CA GLU A 613 8.88 -16.97 -11.13
C GLU A 613 9.94 -16.40 -12.08
N PHE A 614 10.72 -17.26 -12.73
CA PHE A 614 11.89 -16.89 -13.56
C PHE A 614 11.75 -17.34 -15.02
N VAL A 615 10.56 -17.65 -15.48
CA VAL A 615 10.32 -17.99 -16.89
C VAL A 615 10.51 -16.75 -17.77
N VAL A 616 11.32 -16.89 -18.83
CA VAL A 616 11.48 -15.86 -19.86
C VAL A 616 10.81 -16.31 -21.15
N SER A 617 9.95 -15.47 -21.72
CA SER A 617 9.22 -15.79 -22.95
C SER A 617 10.15 -15.95 -24.16
N ALA A 618 9.80 -16.82 -25.09
CA ALA A 618 10.58 -17.04 -26.32
C ALA A 618 10.80 -15.73 -27.09
N ARG A 619 9.77 -14.88 -27.20
CA ARG A 619 9.85 -13.59 -27.88
C ARG A 619 10.89 -12.65 -27.25
N LEU A 620 10.99 -12.59 -25.94
CA LEU A 620 11.98 -11.75 -25.25
C LEU A 620 13.39 -12.26 -25.51
N LYS A 621 13.59 -13.60 -25.53
CA LYS A 621 14.87 -14.23 -25.86
C LYS A 621 15.30 -13.95 -27.31
N GLU A 622 14.38 -14.02 -28.27
CA GLU A 622 14.64 -13.69 -29.66
C GLU A 622 15.13 -12.26 -29.83
N LEU A 623 14.45 -11.28 -29.20
CA LEU A 623 14.84 -9.87 -29.23
C LEU A 623 16.21 -9.65 -28.57
N TYR A 624 16.47 -10.32 -27.46
CA TYR A 624 17.75 -10.26 -26.77
C TYR A 624 18.89 -10.81 -27.64
N GLN A 625 18.73 -12.00 -28.22
CA GLN A 625 19.72 -12.64 -29.08
C GLN A 625 19.99 -11.82 -30.34
N ALA A 626 18.96 -11.20 -30.91
CA ALA A 626 19.08 -10.33 -32.07
C ALA A 626 19.69 -8.96 -31.74
N GLY A 627 19.75 -8.57 -30.47
CA GLY A 627 20.13 -7.21 -30.05
C GLY A 627 19.16 -6.13 -30.56
N ASP A 628 17.91 -6.51 -30.89
CA ASP A 628 16.89 -5.56 -31.40
C ASP A 628 16.23 -4.79 -30.27
N PHE A 629 17.01 -3.87 -29.71
CA PHE A 629 16.56 -2.98 -28.62
C PHE A 629 16.08 -1.61 -29.12
N GLY A 630 16.12 -1.36 -30.42
CA GLY A 630 15.76 -0.06 -31.00
C GLY A 630 16.55 1.09 -30.40
N PRO A 631 15.95 2.27 -30.21
CA PRO A 631 16.59 3.44 -29.61
C PRO A 631 16.71 3.40 -28.06
N TYR A 632 16.25 2.32 -27.43
CA TYR A 632 16.08 2.22 -25.96
C TYR A 632 17.32 1.70 -25.24
N LYS A 633 18.32 1.17 -25.97
CA LYS A 633 19.57 0.66 -25.41
C LYS A 633 20.46 1.75 -24.81
N MET A 634 21.27 1.34 -23.85
CA MET A 634 22.32 2.16 -23.28
C MET A 634 23.47 2.36 -24.29
N PRO A 635 24.37 3.34 -24.06
CA PRO A 635 25.54 3.56 -24.93
C PRO A 635 26.45 2.33 -25.06
N ASN A 636 26.50 1.47 -24.06
CA ASN A 636 27.25 0.20 -24.06
C ASN A 636 26.54 -0.94 -24.81
N GLY A 637 25.39 -0.67 -25.44
CA GLY A 637 24.61 -1.63 -26.21
C GLY A 637 23.65 -2.50 -25.39
N LYS A 638 23.68 -2.46 -24.06
CA LYS A 638 22.80 -3.25 -23.18
C LYS A 638 21.41 -2.61 -23.07
N MET A 639 20.42 -3.45 -22.83
CA MET A 639 19.05 -3.01 -22.55
C MET A 639 18.86 -2.79 -21.04
N PRO A 640 18.60 -1.56 -20.56
CA PRO A 640 18.32 -1.33 -19.14
C PRO A 640 16.96 -1.91 -18.75
N VAL A 641 16.79 -2.33 -17.48
CA VAL A 641 15.52 -2.85 -16.97
C VAL A 641 15.01 -2.01 -15.80
N ALA A 642 15.83 -1.85 -14.77
CA ALA A 642 15.45 -1.08 -13.58
C ALA A 642 16.64 -0.30 -13.04
N PHE A 643 16.36 0.73 -12.24
CA PHE A 643 17.37 1.48 -11.49
C PHE A 643 16.87 1.79 -10.09
N CYS A 644 17.75 2.21 -9.21
CA CYS A 644 17.40 2.59 -7.85
C CYS A 644 17.84 4.03 -7.53
N ALA A 645 17.09 4.67 -6.61
CA ALA A 645 17.31 6.04 -6.18
C ALA A 645 17.13 6.19 -4.67
N THR A 646 17.74 7.23 -4.10
CA THR A 646 17.70 7.54 -2.66
C THR A 646 16.37 8.16 -2.20
N THR A 647 15.37 8.23 -3.05
CA THR A 647 14.06 8.82 -2.75
C THR A 647 13.33 8.08 -1.62
N HIS A 648 12.61 8.82 -0.77
CA HIS A 648 11.88 8.27 0.37
C HIS A 648 10.46 7.86 -0.05
N THR A 649 10.25 6.56 -0.32
CA THR A 649 8.96 6.00 -0.75
C THR A 649 8.39 5.01 0.26
N THR A 650 7.08 4.79 0.21
CA THR A 650 6.36 3.73 0.95
C THR A 650 5.22 3.18 0.10
N GLY A 651 4.51 2.17 0.59
CA GLY A 651 3.31 1.63 -0.06
C GLY A 651 2.33 2.75 -0.46
N GLY A 652 1.81 2.70 -1.69
CA GLY A 652 1.04 3.77 -2.32
C GLY A 652 1.83 4.59 -3.35
N ASN A 653 3.16 4.64 -3.25
CA ASN A 653 4.03 5.15 -4.32
C ASN A 653 4.18 4.19 -5.50
N SER A 654 3.60 3.00 -5.44
CA SER A 654 3.50 2.10 -6.60
C SER A 654 2.83 2.81 -7.77
N GLY A 655 3.50 2.83 -8.95
CA GLY A 655 3.06 3.52 -10.14
C GLY A 655 3.31 5.04 -10.14
N SER A 656 4.12 5.56 -9.19
CA SER A 656 4.47 6.99 -9.18
C SER A 656 5.51 7.29 -10.26
N PRO A 657 5.35 8.42 -11.00
CA PRO A 657 6.35 8.88 -11.93
C PRO A 657 7.66 9.22 -11.21
N VAL A 658 8.76 8.82 -11.82
CA VAL A 658 10.11 9.26 -11.45
C VAL A 658 10.59 10.25 -12.49
N LEU A 659 10.90 11.46 -12.05
CA LEU A 659 11.16 12.59 -12.91
C LEU A 659 12.61 13.08 -12.73
N ASN A 660 13.24 13.49 -13.84
CA ASN A 660 14.53 14.16 -13.82
C ASN A 660 14.41 15.66 -13.45
N GLY A 661 15.52 16.38 -13.45
CA GLY A 661 15.56 17.81 -13.11
C GLY A 661 14.74 18.71 -14.04
N GLN A 662 14.43 18.27 -15.23
CA GLN A 662 13.59 18.96 -16.22
C GLN A 662 12.09 18.60 -16.09
N GLY A 663 11.73 17.69 -15.17
CA GLY A 663 10.36 17.20 -15.01
C GLY A 663 9.96 16.18 -16.08
N GLU A 664 10.92 15.56 -16.74
CA GLU A 664 10.70 14.52 -17.74
C GLU A 664 10.66 13.14 -17.06
N LEU A 665 9.80 12.26 -17.54
CA LEU A 665 9.62 10.90 -17.01
C LEU A 665 10.82 10.01 -17.38
N ILE A 666 11.54 9.52 -16.38
CA ILE A 666 12.69 8.63 -16.54
C ILE A 666 12.41 7.20 -16.07
N GLY A 667 11.32 6.97 -15.33
CA GLY A 667 10.93 5.65 -14.86
C GLY A 667 9.68 5.68 -14.01
N ILE A 668 9.27 4.49 -13.54
CA ILE A 668 8.09 4.29 -12.70
C ILE A 668 8.53 3.60 -11.42
N ASN A 669 8.22 4.20 -10.28
CA ASN A 669 8.46 3.56 -8.98
C ASN A 669 7.52 2.37 -8.77
N PHE A 670 8.06 1.23 -8.36
CA PHE A 670 7.23 0.05 -8.10
C PHE A 670 7.53 -0.66 -6.78
N ASP A 671 8.72 -0.47 -6.21
CA ASP A 671 9.10 -1.15 -4.97
C ASP A 671 10.13 -0.33 -4.18
N ARG A 672 10.55 -0.86 -3.06
CA ARG A 672 11.62 -0.37 -2.20
C ARG A 672 12.49 -1.57 -1.80
N ASN A 673 13.81 -1.37 -1.67
CA ASN A 673 14.70 -2.44 -1.26
C ASN A 673 14.42 -2.88 0.20
N TRP A 674 14.77 -4.13 0.50
CA TRP A 674 14.49 -4.76 1.79
C TRP A 674 15.14 -4.03 2.97
N GLU A 675 16.38 -3.57 2.80
CA GLU A 675 17.14 -2.83 3.81
C GLU A 675 16.50 -1.47 4.14
N GLY A 676 15.72 -0.94 3.21
CA GLY A 676 15.00 0.33 3.35
C GLY A 676 13.61 0.22 3.99
N VAL A 677 13.12 -1.00 4.31
CA VAL A 677 11.74 -1.20 4.82
C VAL A 677 11.48 -0.46 6.13
N GLY A 678 12.51 -0.27 6.97
CA GLY A 678 12.41 0.54 8.20
C GLY A 678 12.14 2.02 7.99
N GLY A 679 12.25 2.52 6.75
CA GLY A 679 12.05 3.94 6.40
C GLY A 679 10.65 4.50 6.71
N ASP A 680 9.67 3.64 6.98
CA ASP A 680 8.35 4.09 7.46
C ASP A 680 8.40 4.69 8.88
N ILE A 681 9.45 4.37 9.66
CA ILE A 681 9.70 4.88 11.01
C ILE A 681 10.87 5.88 11.00
N GLN A 682 11.97 5.50 10.35
CA GLN A 682 13.18 6.30 10.27
C GLN A 682 13.85 6.06 8.91
N TYR A 683 14.06 7.11 8.14
CA TYR A 683 14.77 7.03 6.86
C TYR A 683 16.22 6.56 7.03
N LEU A 684 16.67 5.73 6.10
CA LEU A 684 18.00 5.08 6.11
C LEU A 684 18.82 5.48 4.88
N PRO A 685 19.52 6.63 4.87
CA PRO A 685 20.18 7.18 3.68
C PRO A 685 21.21 6.23 3.06
N ASP A 686 21.91 5.46 3.89
CA ASP A 686 22.94 4.52 3.42
C ASP A 686 22.36 3.28 2.71
N TYR A 687 21.11 2.89 3.06
CA TYR A 687 20.53 1.63 2.63
C TYR A 687 19.24 1.76 1.83
N GLN A 688 18.39 2.73 2.18
CA GLN A 688 17.07 2.83 1.57
C GLN A 688 17.17 3.27 0.10
N ARG A 689 16.57 2.47 -0.78
CA ARG A 689 16.44 2.78 -2.21
C ARG A 689 15.04 2.49 -2.69
N SER A 690 14.49 3.42 -3.44
CA SER A 690 13.31 3.17 -4.29
C SER A 690 13.74 2.36 -5.50
N ILE A 691 12.93 1.38 -5.91
CA ILE A 691 13.18 0.52 -7.06
C ILE A 691 12.25 0.95 -8.19
N ILE A 692 12.83 1.23 -9.36
CA ILE A 692 12.20 1.98 -10.44
C ILE A 692 12.38 1.22 -11.75
N VAL A 693 11.29 0.98 -12.50
CA VAL A 693 11.38 0.48 -13.87
C VAL A 693 11.92 1.59 -14.76
N ASP A 694 12.97 1.33 -15.52
CA ASP A 694 13.51 2.28 -16.50
C ASP A 694 12.47 2.51 -17.61
N ILE A 695 12.18 3.78 -17.92
CA ILE A 695 11.18 4.10 -18.95
C ILE A 695 11.54 3.52 -20.31
N ARG A 696 12.82 3.35 -20.61
CA ARG A 696 13.28 2.74 -21.86
C ARG A 696 12.88 1.27 -21.96
N TYR A 697 12.84 0.54 -20.82
CA TYR A 697 12.34 -0.84 -20.79
C TYR A 697 10.83 -0.89 -21.06
N VAL A 698 10.07 0.02 -20.47
CA VAL A 698 8.63 0.15 -20.75
C VAL A 698 8.39 0.35 -22.24
N LEU A 699 9.09 1.31 -22.85
CA LEU A 699 8.96 1.64 -24.28
C LEU A 699 9.41 0.48 -25.17
N PHE A 700 10.51 -0.21 -24.85
CA PHE A 700 10.97 -1.40 -25.55
C PHE A 700 9.93 -2.52 -25.53
N VAL A 701 9.30 -2.75 -24.39
CA VAL A 701 8.25 -3.77 -24.28
C VAL A 701 7.01 -3.38 -25.10
N ILE A 702 6.59 -2.13 -25.08
CA ILE A 702 5.45 -1.65 -25.90
C ILE A 702 5.75 -1.77 -27.39
N ASP A 703 6.93 -1.28 -27.83
CA ASP A 703 7.27 -1.19 -29.23
C ASP A 703 7.72 -2.53 -29.83
N LYS A 704 8.76 -3.14 -29.27
CA LYS A 704 9.46 -4.30 -29.87
C LYS A 704 8.87 -5.62 -29.43
N TYR A 705 8.53 -5.75 -28.15
CA TYR A 705 7.98 -7.00 -27.64
C TYR A 705 6.51 -7.18 -28.04
N ALA A 706 5.68 -6.19 -27.75
CA ALA A 706 4.23 -6.23 -27.97
C ALA A 706 3.80 -5.86 -29.41
N GLY A 707 4.65 -5.15 -30.16
CA GLY A 707 4.28 -4.59 -31.47
C GLY A 707 3.20 -3.49 -31.39
N ALA A 708 3.00 -2.91 -30.20
CA ALA A 708 2.02 -1.86 -29.94
C ALA A 708 2.60 -0.45 -30.11
N GLY A 709 3.60 -0.28 -30.98
CA GLY A 709 4.32 0.97 -31.23
C GLY A 709 3.43 2.14 -31.67
N TYR A 710 2.19 1.90 -32.11
CA TYR A 710 1.22 2.94 -32.41
C TYR A 710 0.91 3.84 -31.20
N LEU A 711 1.00 3.29 -29.97
CA LEU A 711 0.78 4.04 -28.72
C LEU A 711 1.86 5.14 -28.54
N LEU A 712 3.05 4.93 -29.07
CA LEU A 712 4.13 5.91 -28.97
C LEU A 712 3.84 7.19 -29.77
N ASN A 713 2.95 7.12 -30.77
CA ASN A 713 2.58 8.28 -31.59
C ASN A 713 1.81 9.36 -30.82
N GLU A 714 1.22 9.01 -29.70
CA GLU A 714 0.52 9.96 -28.80
C GLU A 714 1.39 10.45 -27.63
N MET A 715 2.64 9.97 -27.51
CA MET A 715 3.58 10.34 -26.47
C MET A 715 4.57 11.40 -26.95
N GLU A 716 5.03 12.24 -26.04
CA GLU A 716 6.09 13.23 -26.31
C GLU A 716 7.42 12.73 -25.75
N PHE A 717 8.48 12.84 -26.57
CA PHE A 717 9.82 12.36 -26.21
C PHE A 717 10.84 13.49 -26.08
N SER A 718 11.72 13.35 -25.09
CA SER A 718 13.01 14.06 -25.02
C SER A 718 14.13 13.11 -25.42
N ARG A 719 14.90 13.49 -26.41
CA ARG A 719 16.01 12.72 -26.99
C ARG A 719 17.35 13.32 -26.60
#